data_f668d51066267f5c2f0359007eab7a75
#
_entry.id   f668d51066267f5c2f0359007eab7a75
#
_cell.length_a   1.000
_cell.length_b   1.000
_cell.length_c   1.000
_cell.angle_alpha   90.00
_cell.angle_beta   90.00
_cell.angle_gamma   90.00
#
_symmetry.space_group_name_H-M   'P 1'
#
loop_
_entity.id
_entity.type
_entity.pdbx_description
1 polymer ?
#
loop_
_entity_poly.entity_id
_entity_poly.type
_entity_poly.pdbx_seq_one_letter_code
_entity_poly.pdbx_strand_id
1 'polypeptide(L)'
;MTNRNFRQIINLLDLRWQRRVPVIHQTETAECGLACLAMICGHFGKNIDLIYLRRKFNLSARGATLAGINGIAEQLGMATRALSLELDELRVLKTPCILHWDFSHFVVLVSVKRNRYVLHDPARGIRYISQEEMSRYFTGVALEVWPGSEFQSETLQTRISLRSLINSIYGIKRTLAKIFCLSVVIEAINLLMPVGTQLVMDHAIPAGDRGLLTLISAALMFFILLKAATSTLRAWSSLVMSTLINVQWQSGLFDHLLRLPLAFFERRKLGDIQSRFDSLDTLRATFTTSVIGFIMDSIMVVGVCVMMLLYGGYLTWIVLCFTTIYIFIRLVTYGNYRQISEECLVREARAASYFMETLYGIATVKIQGMVGIRGAHWLNMKIDAINSGIKLTRMDLLFGGINTFVTACDQIVILWLGAGLVIDNQMTIGMFVAFSSFRGQFSERVASLTSFLLQLRIMSLHNERIADIALHEKEEKKPEIEIVADMGPISLETNGLSYRYDSQSAPIFSALSLSVAPGESVAITGASGAGKTTLMKVLCGLFEPDSGRVLINGIDIRQIGINNYHRMIACVMQDDRLFSGSIRENICGFAEEMDEEWMVECARASHIHDVIMNMPMGYETLIGELGEGLSGGQKQRIFIARALYRKPGILFMDEATSALDSESEHFVNVAIKNMNITRVIIAHRETTLRTVDRVISI
;
A
#
# COMPACT_ATOMS: atom_id res chain seq x y z
N MET A 1 -8.34 -13.57 -45.57
CA MET A 1 -7.60 -13.55 -44.28
C MET A 1 -7.79 -12.16 -43.69
N THR A 2 -8.52 -12.09 -42.58
CA THR A 2 -8.80 -10.82 -41.94
C THR A 2 -7.57 -10.26 -41.26
N ASN A 3 -7.43 -8.94 -41.20
CA ASN A 3 -6.29 -8.20 -40.62
C ASN A 3 -5.97 -8.63 -39.17
N ARG A 4 -6.91 -9.29 -38.48
CA ARG A 4 -6.80 -9.87 -37.14
C ARG A 4 -5.87 -11.11 -37.12
N ASN A 5 -5.97 -11.99 -38.11
CA ASN A 5 -5.16 -13.21 -38.19
C ASN A 5 -3.70 -12.91 -38.54
N PHE A 6 -3.42 -11.87 -39.33
CA PHE A 6 -2.09 -11.47 -39.70
C PHE A 6 -1.30 -10.87 -38.53
N ARG A 7 -1.96 -10.07 -37.65
CA ARG A 7 -1.35 -9.56 -36.42
C ARG A 7 -1.06 -10.68 -35.40
N GLN A 8 -1.88 -11.73 -35.36
CA GLN A 8 -1.64 -12.89 -34.50
C GLN A 8 -0.42 -13.68 -34.97
N ILE A 9 -0.25 -13.89 -36.28
CA ILE A 9 0.90 -14.58 -36.85
C ILE A 9 2.20 -13.80 -36.60
N ILE A 10 2.18 -12.46 -36.74
CA ILE A 10 3.33 -11.60 -36.44
C ILE A 10 3.74 -11.66 -34.97
N ASN A 11 2.77 -11.81 -34.06
CA ASN A 11 3.04 -11.94 -32.62
C ASN A 11 3.65 -13.30 -32.23
N LEU A 12 3.43 -14.33 -33.05
CA LEU A 12 3.99 -15.68 -32.88
C LEU A 12 5.41 -15.80 -33.54
N LEU A 13 5.77 -14.88 -34.42
CA LEU A 13 7.08 -14.81 -34.99
C LEU A 13 8.03 -14.06 -34.05
N ASP A 14 9.14 -14.68 -33.71
CA ASP A 14 10.18 -14.13 -32.81
C ASP A 14 11.05 -13.07 -33.54
N LEU A 15 10.41 -12.12 -34.21
CA LEU A 15 11.04 -11.01 -34.96
C LEU A 15 11.36 -9.80 -34.05
N ARG A 16 11.05 -9.87 -32.77
CA ARG A 16 11.30 -8.77 -31.81
C ARG A 16 12.57 -9.05 -31.03
N TRP A 17 13.41 -8.04 -30.88
CA TRP A 17 14.50 -8.03 -29.91
C TRP A 17 13.94 -8.51 -28.56
N GLN A 18 14.59 -9.55 -27.97
CA GLN A 18 14.14 -10.26 -26.79
C GLN A 18 13.65 -9.27 -25.72
N ARG A 19 12.34 -9.28 -25.45
CA ARG A 19 11.78 -8.52 -24.34
C ARG A 19 12.34 -9.09 -23.05
N ARG A 20 12.88 -8.22 -22.19
CA ARG A 20 13.31 -8.65 -20.86
C ARG A 20 12.09 -9.12 -20.07
N VAL A 21 12.24 -10.22 -19.33
CA VAL A 21 11.22 -10.66 -18.38
C VAL A 21 11.17 -9.62 -17.25
N PRO A 22 10.03 -8.97 -17.00
CA PRO A 22 9.91 -8.04 -15.88
C PRO A 22 10.09 -8.78 -14.55
N VAL A 23 10.60 -8.12 -13.53
CA VAL A 23 10.59 -8.63 -12.15
C VAL A 23 9.36 -8.05 -11.48
N ILE A 24 8.48 -8.91 -10.96
CA ILE A 24 7.29 -8.51 -10.21
C ILE A 24 7.39 -9.16 -8.83
N HIS A 25 7.43 -8.32 -7.80
CA HIS A 25 7.52 -8.80 -6.43
C HIS A 25 6.15 -9.15 -5.88
N GLN A 26 6.05 -10.33 -5.22
CA GLN A 26 4.85 -10.68 -4.46
C GLN A 26 4.68 -9.73 -3.28
N THR A 27 3.44 -9.37 -2.99
CA THR A 27 3.07 -8.54 -1.85
C THR A 27 2.44 -9.35 -0.73
N GLU A 28 1.75 -10.43 -1.07
CA GLU A 28 1.21 -11.40 -0.13
C GLU A 28 2.05 -12.69 -0.13
N THR A 29 2.06 -13.42 0.98
CA THR A 29 2.88 -14.63 1.11
C THR A 29 2.48 -15.72 0.11
N ALA A 30 1.21 -15.74 -0.26
CA ALA A 30 0.58 -16.75 -1.11
C ALA A 30 0.62 -16.43 -2.63
N GLU A 31 1.21 -15.30 -3.07
CA GLU A 31 1.10 -14.78 -4.44
C GLU A 31 2.22 -15.16 -5.39
N CYS A 32 3.19 -15.98 -4.95
CA CYS A 32 4.33 -16.33 -5.78
C CYS A 32 3.94 -16.85 -7.17
N GLY A 33 2.91 -17.69 -7.26
CA GLY A 33 2.39 -18.21 -8.53
C GLY A 33 1.79 -17.13 -9.45
N LEU A 34 1.00 -16.20 -8.90
CA LEU A 34 0.43 -15.08 -9.67
C LEU A 34 1.52 -14.13 -10.17
N ALA A 35 2.50 -13.83 -9.32
CA ALA A 35 3.62 -12.99 -9.70
C ALA A 35 4.45 -13.63 -10.84
N CYS A 36 4.68 -14.94 -10.79
CA CYS A 36 5.33 -15.67 -11.88
C CYS A 36 4.52 -15.59 -13.18
N LEU A 37 3.19 -15.77 -13.14
CA LEU A 37 2.33 -15.63 -14.31
C LEU A 37 2.36 -14.19 -14.86
N ALA A 38 2.27 -13.18 -13.99
CA ALA A 38 2.36 -11.78 -14.40
C ALA A 38 3.69 -11.45 -15.08
N MET A 39 4.82 -11.98 -14.58
CA MET A 39 6.14 -11.84 -15.21
C MET A 39 6.18 -12.43 -16.62
N ILE A 40 5.62 -13.63 -16.79
CA ILE A 40 5.60 -14.33 -18.09
C ILE A 40 4.64 -13.63 -19.04
N CYS A 41 3.43 -13.26 -18.62
CA CYS A 41 2.49 -12.48 -19.41
C CYS A 41 3.12 -11.15 -19.89
N GLY A 42 3.84 -10.46 -19.01
CA GLY A 42 4.57 -9.23 -19.31
C GLY A 42 5.67 -9.44 -20.37
N HIS A 43 6.38 -10.57 -20.31
CA HIS A 43 7.37 -10.94 -21.35
C HIS A 43 6.72 -11.05 -22.72
N PHE A 44 5.54 -11.64 -22.82
CA PHE A 44 4.81 -11.77 -24.08
C PHE A 44 4.00 -10.52 -24.48
N GLY A 45 3.98 -9.48 -23.63
CA GLY A 45 3.38 -8.17 -23.95
C GLY A 45 1.98 -7.94 -23.38
N LYS A 46 1.50 -8.81 -22.51
CA LYS A 46 0.30 -8.60 -21.72
C LYS A 46 0.73 -8.14 -20.32
N ASN A 47 0.75 -6.81 -20.12
CA ASN A 47 1.16 -6.23 -18.84
C ASN A 47 -0.02 -6.24 -17.86
N ILE A 48 0.05 -7.14 -16.89
CA ILE A 48 -0.99 -7.33 -15.87
C ILE A 48 -0.36 -7.02 -14.52
N ASP A 49 -1.06 -6.23 -13.68
CA ASP A 49 -0.65 -6.03 -12.29
C ASP A 49 -1.22 -7.12 -11.37
N LEU A 50 -0.57 -7.29 -10.21
CA LEU A 50 -1.01 -8.27 -9.21
C LEU A 50 -2.38 -7.91 -8.61
N ILE A 51 -2.75 -6.62 -8.57
CA ILE A 51 -4.03 -6.15 -8.04
C ILE A 51 -5.17 -6.68 -8.92
N TYR A 52 -5.02 -6.59 -10.25
CA TYR A 52 -5.98 -7.13 -11.20
C TYR A 52 -6.13 -8.65 -11.05
N LEU A 53 -4.99 -9.38 -10.97
CA LEU A 53 -5.00 -10.83 -10.81
C LEU A 53 -5.66 -11.26 -9.49
N ARG A 54 -5.37 -10.58 -8.42
CA ARG A 54 -5.99 -10.80 -7.10
C ARG A 54 -7.50 -10.66 -7.12
N ARG A 55 -7.99 -9.56 -7.72
CA ARG A 55 -9.43 -9.30 -7.83
C ARG A 55 -10.15 -10.32 -8.68
N LYS A 56 -9.51 -10.77 -9.77
CA LYS A 56 -10.14 -11.68 -10.71
C LYS A 56 -10.12 -13.12 -10.23
N PHE A 57 -9.05 -13.57 -9.56
CA PHE A 57 -8.80 -14.98 -9.28
C PHE A 57 -8.83 -15.37 -7.80
N ASN A 58 -9.01 -14.44 -6.90
CA ASN A 58 -9.30 -14.64 -5.48
C ASN A 58 -8.61 -15.87 -4.85
N LEU A 59 -7.25 -15.84 -4.77
CA LEU A 59 -6.47 -16.98 -4.26
C LEU A 59 -6.57 -17.11 -2.74
N SER A 60 -6.43 -18.37 -2.28
CA SER A 60 -6.33 -18.71 -0.87
C SER A 60 -5.08 -18.11 -0.20
N ALA A 61 -5.20 -17.76 1.08
CA ALA A 61 -4.05 -17.41 1.92
C ALA A 61 -3.01 -18.57 2.04
N ARG A 62 -3.40 -19.80 1.66
CA ARG A 62 -2.51 -20.98 1.65
C ARG A 62 -1.64 -21.09 0.40
N GLY A 63 -1.83 -20.22 -0.60
CA GLY A 63 -1.09 -20.22 -1.87
C GLY A 63 -1.84 -20.90 -3.02
N ALA A 64 -1.26 -20.81 -4.22
CA ALA A 64 -1.77 -21.45 -5.41
C ALA A 64 -1.14 -22.84 -5.59
N THR A 65 -1.92 -23.83 -5.98
CA THR A 65 -1.39 -25.10 -6.47
C THR A 65 -0.93 -24.95 -7.92
N LEU A 66 -0.08 -25.86 -8.41
CA LEU A 66 0.35 -25.86 -9.82
C LEU A 66 -0.86 -25.98 -10.76
N ALA A 67 -1.85 -26.81 -10.40
CA ALA A 67 -3.11 -26.93 -11.14
C ALA A 67 -3.91 -25.62 -11.17
N GLY A 68 -3.92 -24.89 -10.06
CA GLY A 68 -4.54 -23.57 -9.98
C GLY A 68 -3.84 -22.54 -10.87
N ILE A 69 -2.50 -22.50 -10.87
CA ILE A 69 -1.72 -21.64 -11.75
C ILE A 69 -1.99 -21.97 -13.21
N ASN A 70 -2.11 -23.26 -13.55
CA ASN A 70 -2.46 -23.72 -14.89
C ASN A 70 -3.84 -23.18 -15.33
N GLY A 71 -4.87 -23.35 -14.51
CA GLY A 71 -6.21 -22.87 -14.82
C GLY A 71 -6.30 -21.35 -14.96
N ILE A 72 -5.52 -20.60 -14.15
CA ILE A 72 -5.44 -19.15 -14.27
C ILE A 72 -4.72 -18.75 -15.58
N ALA A 73 -3.65 -19.44 -15.95
CA ALA A 73 -2.93 -19.19 -17.20
C ALA A 73 -3.82 -19.39 -18.42
N GLU A 74 -4.62 -20.45 -18.45
CA GLU A 74 -5.59 -20.73 -19.52
C GLU A 74 -6.65 -19.62 -19.63
N GLN A 75 -7.20 -19.13 -18.50
CA GLN A 75 -8.15 -18.01 -18.49
C GLN A 75 -7.53 -16.68 -18.93
N LEU A 76 -6.21 -16.55 -18.86
CA LEU A 76 -5.47 -15.40 -19.40
C LEU A 76 -5.14 -15.54 -20.88
N GLY A 77 -5.55 -16.65 -21.52
CA GLY A 77 -5.29 -16.96 -22.93
C GLY A 77 -3.89 -17.54 -23.16
N MET A 78 -3.22 -18.03 -22.12
CA MET A 78 -1.92 -18.69 -22.22
C MET A 78 -2.10 -20.20 -22.37
N ALA A 79 -1.27 -20.84 -23.15
CA ALA A 79 -1.13 -22.30 -23.20
C ALA A 79 -0.03 -22.71 -22.23
N THR A 80 -0.20 -23.90 -21.63
CA THR A 80 0.70 -24.38 -20.58
C THR A 80 1.06 -25.85 -20.80
N ARG A 81 2.21 -26.27 -20.25
CA ARG A 81 2.64 -27.67 -20.18
C ARG A 81 3.36 -27.91 -18.87
N ALA A 82 2.75 -28.70 -17.99
CA ALA A 82 3.40 -29.15 -16.78
C ALA A 82 4.36 -30.31 -17.09
N LEU A 83 5.55 -30.27 -16.55
CA LEU A 83 6.62 -31.23 -16.76
C LEU A 83 7.25 -31.64 -15.45
N SER A 84 7.61 -32.93 -15.35
CA SER A 84 8.50 -33.45 -14.32
C SER A 84 9.87 -33.71 -14.98
N LEU A 85 10.93 -33.15 -14.40
CA LEU A 85 12.23 -33.04 -15.05
C LEU A 85 13.37 -33.31 -14.06
N GLU A 86 14.47 -33.83 -14.58
CA GLU A 86 15.75 -33.85 -13.88
C GLU A 86 16.55 -32.56 -14.10
N LEU A 87 17.59 -32.37 -13.30
CA LEU A 87 18.37 -31.12 -13.28
C LEU A 87 19.01 -30.80 -14.65
N ASP A 88 19.49 -31.82 -15.35
CA ASP A 88 20.18 -31.67 -16.64
C ASP A 88 19.20 -31.30 -17.78
N GLU A 89 17.93 -31.63 -17.62
CA GLU A 89 16.87 -31.32 -18.59
C GLU A 89 16.40 -29.87 -18.57
N LEU A 90 16.74 -29.12 -17.50
CA LEU A 90 16.41 -27.69 -17.40
C LEU A 90 16.94 -26.85 -18.58
N ARG A 91 17.96 -27.33 -19.29
CA ARG A 91 18.54 -26.66 -20.46
C ARG A 91 17.66 -26.75 -21.71
N VAL A 92 16.75 -27.71 -21.77
CA VAL A 92 15.86 -27.97 -22.90
C VAL A 92 14.55 -27.21 -22.78
N LEU A 93 14.24 -26.70 -21.60
CA LEU A 93 13.00 -25.95 -21.36
C LEU A 93 12.90 -24.68 -22.18
N LYS A 94 11.70 -24.39 -22.66
CA LYS A 94 11.37 -23.09 -23.25
C LYS A 94 11.28 -22.03 -22.15
N THR A 95 12.29 -21.17 -22.10
CA THR A 95 12.34 -20.05 -21.15
C THR A 95 11.64 -18.81 -21.73
N PRO A 96 10.93 -17.99 -20.92
CA PRO A 96 10.74 -18.12 -19.46
C PRO A 96 9.70 -19.19 -19.09
N CYS A 97 9.94 -19.93 -17.99
CA CYS A 97 9.03 -20.93 -17.45
C CYS A 97 8.98 -20.85 -15.91
N ILE A 98 7.92 -21.36 -15.30
CA ILE A 98 7.74 -21.39 -13.85
C ILE A 98 8.35 -22.67 -13.29
N LEU A 99 9.15 -22.56 -12.25
CA LEU A 99 9.69 -23.70 -11.49
C LEU A 99 9.05 -23.77 -10.12
N HIS A 100 8.73 -24.96 -9.65
CA HIS A 100 8.38 -25.21 -8.26
C HIS A 100 9.65 -25.29 -7.40
N TRP A 101 9.67 -24.52 -6.31
CA TRP A 101 10.86 -24.22 -5.53
C TRP A 101 10.64 -24.48 -4.05
N ASP A 102 11.58 -25.20 -3.41
CA ASP A 102 11.59 -25.45 -1.95
C ASP A 102 10.23 -25.94 -1.40
N PHE A 103 9.51 -26.77 -2.17
CA PHE A 103 8.20 -27.38 -1.88
C PHE A 103 7.06 -26.40 -1.52
N SER A 104 7.32 -25.12 -1.43
CA SER A 104 6.37 -24.11 -0.96
C SER A 104 6.33 -22.83 -1.79
N HIS A 105 7.16 -22.72 -2.84
CA HIS A 105 7.36 -21.47 -3.58
C HIS A 105 7.40 -21.69 -5.11
N PHE A 106 7.16 -20.63 -5.88
CA PHE A 106 7.30 -20.62 -7.33
C PHE A 106 8.24 -19.52 -7.75
N VAL A 107 9.09 -19.80 -8.73
CA VAL A 107 10.05 -18.85 -9.33
C VAL A 107 10.05 -18.96 -10.85
N VAL A 108 10.46 -17.90 -11.55
CA VAL A 108 10.57 -17.91 -13.02
C VAL A 108 12.02 -18.17 -13.44
N LEU A 109 12.25 -19.24 -14.20
CA LEU A 109 13.53 -19.48 -14.89
C LEU A 109 13.56 -18.64 -16.16
N VAL A 110 14.49 -17.69 -16.23
CA VAL A 110 14.60 -16.73 -17.34
C VAL A 110 15.63 -17.19 -18.37
N SER A 111 16.75 -17.72 -17.92
CA SER A 111 17.80 -18.24 -18.82
C SER A 111 18.75 -19.20 -18.11
N VAL A 112 19.30 -20.13 -18.88
CA VAL A 112 20.37 -21.05 -18.45
C VAL A 112 21.61 -20.72 -19.27
N LYS A 113 22.69 -20.26 -18.61
CA LYS A 113 23.96 -19.95 -19.27
C LYS A 113 25.10 -20.76 -18.65
N ARG A 114 25.66 -21.70 -19.39
CA ARG A 114 26.71 -22.63 -18.96
C ARG A 114 26.35 -23.33 -17.64
N ASN A 115 26.82 -22.94 -16.48
CA ASN A 115 26.48 -23.53 -15.16
C ASN A 115 25.81 -22.49 -14.23
N ARG A 116 25.21 -21.44 -14.78
CA ARG A 116 24.48 -20.40 -14.01
C ARG A 116 23.05 -20.30 -14.47
N TYR A 117 22.13 -20.35 -13.53
CA TYR A 117 20.69 -20.19 -13.73
C TYR A 117 20.28 -18.78 -13.33
N VAL A 118 19.55 -18.09 -14.20
CA VAL A 118 18.98 -16.78 -13.88
C VAL A 118 17.52 -16.99 -13.51
N LEU A 119 17.21 -16.75 -12.24
CA LEU A 119 15.86 -16.85 -11.70
C LEU A 119 15.33 -15.47 -11.36
N HIS A 120 14.06 -15.23 -11.69
CA HIS A 120 13.29 -14.14 -11.12
C HIS A 120 12.42 -14.72 -9.99
N ASP A 121 12.81 -14.43 -8.77
CA ASP A 121 12.14 -14.88 -7.56
C ASP A 121 11.17 -13.77 -7.10
N PRO A 122 9.85 -14.00 -7.07
CA PRO A 122 8.89 -13.02 -6.60
C PRO A 122 9.18 -12.51 -5.18
N ALA A 123 9.81 -13.35 -4.38
CA ALA A 123 10.18 -13.03 -3.02
C ALA A 123 11.51 -12.28 -2.89
N ARG A 124 12.50 -12.56 -3.72
CA ARG A 124 13.89 -12.10 -3.54
C ARG A 124 14.43 -11.26 -4.71
N GLY A 125 13.70 -11.15 -5.83
CA GLY A 125 14.13 -10.46 -7.04
C GLY A 125 15.02 -11.33 -7.93
N ILE A 126 15.93 -10.73 -8.71
CA ILE A 126 16.82 -11.47 -9.62
C ILE A 126 17.88 -12.22 -8.82
N ARG A 127 17.99 -13.53 -9.08
CA ARG A 127 19.00 -14.39 -8.48
C ARG A 127 19.83 -15.09 -9.57
N TYR A 128 21.12 -15.12 -9.33
CA TYR A 128 22.08 -15.90 -10.15
C TYR A 128 22.52 -17.10 -9.32
N ILE A 129 22.07 -18.28 -9.68
CA ILE A 129 22.17 -19.51 -8.88
C ILE A 129 23.14 -20.48 -9.54
N SER A 130 23.96 -21.15 -8.70
CA SER A 130 24.82 -22.23 -9.10
C SER A 130 24.05 -23.54 -9.29
N GLN A 131 24.67 -24.54 -9.93
CA GLN A 131 24.07 -25.85 -10.09
C GLN A 131 23.85 -26.56 -8.73
N GLU A 132 24.73 -26.34 -7.77
CA GLU A 132 24.60 -26.92 -6.40
C GLU A 132 23.40 -26.34 -5.66
N GLU A 133 23.21 -25.03 -5.74
CA GLU A 133 22.05 -24.35 -5.11
C GLU A 133 20.76 -24.75 -5.82
N MET A 134 20.78 -24.89 -7.15
CA MET A 134 19.65 -25.35 -7.95
C MET A 134 19.22 -26.76 -7.52
N SER A 135 20.18 -27.67 -7.32
CA SER A 135 19.95 -29.05 -6.86
C SER A 135 19.30 -29.14 -5.48
N ARG A 136 19.54 -28.15 -4.60
CA ARG A 136 18.98 -28.16 -3.23
C ARG A 136 17.51 -27.74 -3.19
N TYR A 137 17.09 -26.85 -4.07
CA TYR A 137 15.78 -26.20 -3.98
C TYR A 137 14.81 -26.53 -5.10
N PHE A 138 15.30 -26.98 -6.27
CA PHE A 138 14.42 -27.38 -7.36
C PHE A 138 13.78 -28.74 -7.06
N THR A 139 12.44 -28.79 -7.14
CA THR A 139 11.65 -29.98 -6.78
C THR A 139 11.41 -30.97 -7.91
N GLY A 140 11.98 -30.71 -9.10
CA GLY A 140 11.74 -31.54 -10.28
C GLY A 140 10.50 -31.14 -11.10
N VAL A 141 9.76 -30.10 -10.70
CA VAL A 141 8.50 -29.71 -11.36
C VAL A 141 8.63 -28.34 -12.03
N ALA A 142 8.29 -28.27 -13.33
CA ALA A 142 8.26 -27.05 -14.10
C ALA A 142 6.95 -26.88 -14.86
N LEU A 143 6.55 -25.63 -15.11
CA LEU A 143 5.41 -25.26 -15.95
C LEU A 143 5.91 -24.34 -17.07
N GLU A 144 5.91 -24.85 -18.30
CA GLU A 144 6.11 -24.01 -19.47
C GLU A 144 4.83 -23.24 -19.78
N VAL A 145 4.96 -21.97 -20.12
CA VAL A 145 3.82 -21.07 -20.40
C VAL A 145 4.15 -20.24 -21.64
N TRP A 146 3.27 -20.24 -22.62
CA TRP A 146 3.39 -19.47 -23.85
C TRP A 146 2.03 -18.95 -24.35
N PRO A 147 1.99 -17.95 -25.26
CA PRO A 147 0.72 -17.42 -25.79
C PRO A 147 -0.10 -18.49 -26.50
N GLY A 148 -1.35 -18.66 -26.07
CA GLY A 148 -2.35 -19.49 -26.76
C GLY A 148 -3.04 -18.74 -27.91
N SER A 149 -4.03 -19.39 -28.54
CA SER A 149 -4.77 -18.84 -29.69
C SER A 149 -5.63 -17.61 -29.31
N GLU A 150 -6.05 -17.50 -28.07
CA GLU A 150 -6.90 -16.42 -27.57
C GLU A 150 -6.08 -15.29 -26.91
N PHE A 151 -4.75 -15.39 -26.90
CA PHE A 151 -3.89 -14.40 -26.25
C PHE A 151 -3.97 -13.04 -26.94
N GLN A 152 -4.28 -12.01 -26.16
CA GLN A 152 -4.29 -10.62 -26.62
C GLN A 152 -3.25 -9.80 -25.83
N SER A 153 -2.41 -9.06 -26.57
CA SER A 153 -1.45 -8.13 -25.96
C SER A 153 -2.17 -6.87 -25.55
N GLU A 154 -2.41 -6.73 -24.25
CA GLU A 154 -3.10 -5.59 -23.64
C GLU A 154 -2.45 -5.21 -22.30
N THR A 155 -2.72 -4.01 -21.84
CA THR A 155 -2.24 -3.53 -20.53
C THR A 155 -3.43 -3.41 -19.60
N LEU A 156 -3.48 -4.31 -18.61
CA LEU A 156 -4.51 -4.38 -17.57
C LEU A 156 -3.86 -3.92 -16.24
N GLN A 157 -3.82 -2.61 -16.04
CA GLN A 157 -3.23 -2.03 -14.82
C GLN A 157 -4.28 -1.19 -14.10
N THR A 158 -4.41 -1.46 -12.81
CA THR A 158 -5.30 -0.72 -11.91
C THR A 158 -4.50 0.45 -11.31
N ARG A 159 -4.70 1.66 -11.83
CA ARG A 159 -4.02 2.86 -11.36
C ARG A 159 -5.01 3.86 -10.82
N ILE A 160 -4.70 4.45 -9.67
CA ILE A 160 -5.44 5.63 -9.23
C ILE A 160 -5.06 6.78 -10.14
N SER A 161 -6.06 7.47 -10.70
CA SER A 161 -5.82 8.71 -11.42
C SER A 161 -5.40 9.78 -10.42
N LEU A 162 -4.17 10.29 -10.57
CA LEU A 162 -3.68 11.40 -9.76
C LEU A 162 -4.62 12.61 -9.83
N ARG A 163 -5.32 12.78 -10.96
CA ARG A 163 -6.32 13.84 -11.14
C ARG A 163 -7.54 13.65 -10.22
N SER A 164 -7.95 12.40 -9.95
CA SER A 164 -9.07 12.14 -9.02
C SER A 164 -8.69 12.45 -7.58
N LEU A 165 -7.45 12.16 -7.17
CA LEU A 165 -6.92 12.51 -5.86
C LEU A 165 -6.85 14.02 -5.63
N ILE A 166 -6.43 14.78 -6.65
CA ILE A 166 -6.35 16.25 -6.57
C ILE A 166 -7.74 16.89 -6.55
N ASN A 167 -8.68 16.39 -7.34
CA ASN A 167 -10.02 16.96 -7.41
C ASN A 167 -10.83 16.77 -6.11
N SER A 168 -10.48 15.82 -5.28
CA SER A 168 -11.13 15.58 -3.98
C SER A 168 -10.74 16.60 -2.89
N ILE A 169 -9.69 17.44 -3.12
CA ILE A 169 -9.15 18.33 -2.10
C ILE A 169 -9.87 19.68 -2.15
N TYR A 170 -10.49 20.05 -1.04
CA TYR A 170 -11.16 21.35 -0.91
C TYR A 170 -10.15 22.51 -0.80
N GLY A 171 -10.35 23.59 -1.56
CA GLY A 171 -9.56 24.82 -1.44
C GLY A 171 -8.18 24.83 -2.13
N ILE A 172 -7.72 23.71 -2.73
CA ILE A 172 -6.39 23.58 -3.32
C ILE A 172 -6.13 24.62 -4.43
N LYS A 173 -7.10 24.90 -5.29
CA LYS A 173 -6.95 25.79 -6.47
C LYS A 173 -6.51 27.20 -6.07
N ARG A 174 -7.12 27.78 -5.02
CA ARG A 174 -6.81 29.12 -4.56
C ARG A 174 -5.41 29.21 -3.94
N THR A 175 -5.03 28.21 -3.16
CA THR A 175 -3.71 28.15 -2.51
C THR A 175 -2.60 27.92 -3.56
N LEU A 176 -2.85 27.06 -4.54
CA LEU A 176 -1.95 26.80 -5.65
C LEU A 176 -1.71 28.07 -6.49
N ALA A 177 -2.77 28.84 -6.79
CA ALA A 177 -2.66 30.10 -7.49
C ALA A 177 -1.83 31.14 -6.72
N LYS A 178 -1.99 31.22 -5.38
CA LYS A 178 -1.15 32.09 -4.54
C LYS A 178 0.34 31.71 -4.59
N ILE A 179 0.64 30.41 -4.43
CA ILE A 179 2.01 29.89 -4.49
C ILE A 179 2.60 30.17 -5.87
N PHE A 180 1.82 29.97 -6.93
CA PHE A 180 2.24 30.26 -8.29
C PHE A 180 2.60 31.73 -8.48
N CYS A 181 1.72 32.69 -8.10
CA CYS A 181 1.99 34.11 -8.20
C CYS A 181 3.26 34.54 -7.44
N LEU A 182 3.41 34.07 -6.19
CA LEU A 182 4.62 34.36 -5.39
C LEU A 182 5.88 33.81 -6.05
N SER A 183 5.79 32.61 -6.64
CA SER A 183 6.92 32.01 -7.34
C SER A 183 7.32 32.77 -8.59
N VAL A 184 6.34 33.24 -9.39
CA VAL A 184 6.63 34.09 -10.56
C VAL A 184 7.38 35.37 -10.17
N VAL A 185 7.04 36.00 -9.04
CA VAL A 185 7.76 37.15 -8.54
C VAL A 185 9.20 36.80 -8.19
N ILE A 186 9.42 35.67 -7.49
CA ILE A 186 10.76 35.18 -7.13
C ILE A 186 11.61 34.93 -8.38
N GLU A 187 11.02 34.29 -9.40
CA GLU A 187 11.73 33.97 -10.65
C GLU A 187 12.05 35.21 -11.47
N ALA A 188 11.16 36.22 -11.49
CA ALA A 188 11.43 37.50 -12.10
C ALA A 188 12.64 38.21 -11.45
N ILE A 189 12.73 38.16 -10.11
CA ILE A 189 13.89 38.72 -9.37
C ILE A 189 15.15 37.92 -9.71
N ASN A 190 15.10 36.57 -9.80
CA ASN A 190 16.23 35.74 -10.17
C ASN A 190 16.80 36.07 -11.55
N LEU A 191 15.94 36.43 -12.52
CA LEU A 191 16.36 36.89 -13.86
C LEU A 191 16.98 38.30 -13.84
N LEU A 192 16.51 39.17 -12.96
CA LEU A 192 17.02 40.55 -12.84
C LEU A 192 18.40 40.67 -12.16
N MET A 193 18.74 39.74 -11.25
CA MET A 193 19.98 39.78 -10.49
C MET A 193 21.24 39.76 -11.38
N PRO A 194 21.40 38.88 -12.37
CA PRO A 194 22.56 38.89 -13.26
C PRO A 194 22.64 40.16 -14.13
N VAL A 195 21.49 40.72 -14.55
CA VAL A 195 21.41 41.96 -15.30
C VAL A 195 21.91 43.14 -14.46
N GLY A 196 21.54 43.20 -13.18
CA GLY A 196 22.08 44.21 -12.25
C GLY A 196 23.61 44.11 -12.08
N THR A 197 24.15 42.88 -12.01
CA THR A 197 25.60 42.66 -11.96
C THR A 197 26.28 43.12 -13.25
N GLN A 198 25.66 42.86 -14.41
CA GLN A 198 26.18 43.36 -15.68
C GLN A 198 26.24 44.89 -15.72
N LEU A 199 25.19 45.59 -15.30
CA LEU A 199 25.15 47.07 -15.28
C LEU A 199 26.26 47.64 -14.42
N VAL A 200 26.58 47.03 -13.31
CA VAL A 200 27.71 47.45 -12.48
C VAL A 200 29.04 47.27 -13.22
N MET A 201 29.26 46.12 -13.86
CA MET A 201 30.51 45.79 -14.56
C MET A 201 30.74 46.65 -15.81
N ASP A 202 29.70 46.90 -16.59
CA ASP A 202 29.81 47.54 -17.90
C ASP A 202 29.68 49.08 -17.83
N HIS A 203 28.99 49.63 -16.82
CA HIS A 203 28.71 51.09 -16.74
C HIS A 203 29.28 51.76 -15.50
N ALA A 204 29.06 51.20 -14.29
CA ALA A 204 29.47 51.86 -13.05
C ALA A 204 30.99 51.81 -12.85
N ILE A 205 31.62 50.67 -13.10
CA ILE A 205 33.09 50.49 -12.89
C ILE A 205 33.90 51.26 -13.95
N PRO A 206 33.65 51.18 -15.26
CA PRO A 206 34.44 51.90 -16.25
C PRO A 206 34.25 53.40 -16.17
N ALA A 207 33.06 53.89 -15.80
CA ALA A 207 32.80 55.33 -15.60
C ALA A 207 33.34 55.88 -14.28
N GLY A 208 33.73 55.02 -13.34
CA GLY A 208 34.14 55.45 -11.98
C GLY A 208 33.01 56.13 -11.19
N ASP A 209 31.75 55.92 -11.61
CA ASP A 209 30.56 56.56 -11.01
C ASP A 209 30.11 55.83 -9.75
N ARG A 210 30.52 56.39 -8.59
CA ARG A 210 30.13 55.86 -7.27
C ARG A 210 28.64 56.05 -6.98
N GLY A 211 28.00 57.07 -7.55
CA GLY A 211 26.58 57.33 -7.38
C GLY A 211 25.73 56.24 -8.05
N LEU A 212 26.05 55.93 -9.30
CA LEU A 212 25.42 54.84 -10.04
C LEU A 212 25.63 53.47 -9.36
N LEU A 213 26.86 53.19 -8.87
CA LEU A 213 27.17 51.98 -8.12
C LEU A 213 26.29 51.84 -6.88
N THR A 214 26.16 52.92 -6.09
CA THR A 214 25.37 52.94 -4.86
C THR A 214 23.88 52.70 -5.19
N LEU A 215 23.37 53.36 -6.25
CA LEU A 215 21.98 53.20 -6.68
C LEU A 215 21.68 51.76 -7.09
N ILE A 216 22.48 51.12 -7.97
CA ILE A 216 22.30 49.75 -8.40
C ILE A 216 22.41 48.76 -7.21
N SER A 217 23.41 48.97 -6.34
CA SER A 217 23.58 48.11 -5.16
C SER A 217 22.40 48.19 -4.19
N ALA A 218 21.83 49.40 -3.98
CA ALA A 218 20.65 49.59 -3.16
C ALA A 218 19.41 48.91 -3.79
N ALA A 219 19.25 49.02 -5.12
CA ALA A 219 18.18 48.34 -5.85
C ALA A 219 18.29 46.80 -5.76
N LEU A 220 19.50 46.24 -5.92
CA LEU A 220 19.75 44.80 -5.76
C LEU A 220 19.48 44.35 -4.34
N MET A 221 19.88 45.12 -3.32
CA MET A 221 19.56 44.82 -1.92
C MET A 221 18.07 44.83 -1.66
N PHE A 222 17.31 45.78 -2.22
CA PHE A 222 15.86 45.81 -2.14
C PHE A 222 15.23 44.55 -2.78
N PHE A 223 15.71 44.13 -3.95
CA PHE A 223 15.21 42.91 -4.61
C PHE A 223 15.55 41.63 -3.80
N ILE A 224 16.70 41.57 -3.16
CA ILE A 224 17.07 40.47 -2.27
C ILE A 224 16.14 40.42 -1.06
N LEU A 225 15.83 41.56 -0.42
CA LEU A 225 14.90 41.63 0.71
C LEU A 225 13.47 41.22 0.27
N LEU A 226 13.04 41.73 -0.88
CA LEU A 226 11.73 41.36 -1.47
C LEU A 226 11.67 39.86 -1.80
N LYS A 227 12.73 39.29 -2.38
CA LYS A 227 12.86 37.84 -2.64
C LYS A 227 12.80 37.04 -1.34
N ALA A 228 13.49 37.46 -0.29
CA ALA A 228 13.47 36.78 1.00
C ALA A 228 12.09 36.80 1.63
N ALA A 229 11.40 37.94 1.62
CA ALA A 229 10.04 38.07 2.14
C ALA A 229 9.04 37.22 1.33
N THR A 230 9.07 37.30 -0.01
CA THR A 230 8.19 36.48 -0.87
C THR A 230 8.48 35.01 -0.78
N SER A 231 9.75 34.60 -0.65
CA SER A 231 10.16 33.21 -0.45
C SER A 231 9.63 32.64 0.87
N THR A 232 9.71 33.42 1.96
CA THR A 232 9.15 33.01 3.27
C THR A 232 7.63 32.88 3.20
N LEU A 233 6.94 33.82 2.56
CA LEU A 233 5.48 33.78 2.39
C LEU A 233 5.07 32.59 1.52
N ARG A 234 5.82 32.29 0.47
CA ARG A 234 5.62 31.08 -0.36
C ARG A 234 5.82 29.80 0.45
N ALA A 235 6.91 29.71 1.22
CA ALA A 235 7.21 28.56 2.07
C ALA A 235 6.09 28.32 3.09
N TRP A 236 5.58 29.37 3.73
CA TRP A 236 4.44 29.29 4.62
C TRP A 236 3.17 28.79 3.93
N SER A 237 2.84 29.36 2.76
CA SER A 237 1.67 28.94 1.98
C SER A 237 1.78 27.48 1.53
N SER A 238 3.00 27.02 1.18
CA SER A 238 3.29 25.64 0.83
C SER A 238 3.13 24.71 2.03
N LEU A 239 3.60 25.11 3.22
CA LEU A 239 3.45 24.36 4.46
C LEU A 239 1.96 24.15 4.80
N VAL A 240 1.16 25.22 4.78
CA VAL A 240 -0.28 25.16 5.06
C VAL A 240 -0.97 24.21 4.07
N MET A 241 -0.67 24.35 2.77
CA MET A 241 -1.23 23.47 1.74
C MET A 241 -0.84 22.00 1.99
N SER A 242 0.44 21.75 2.27
CA SER A 242 0.94 20.39 2.54
C SER A 242 0.24 19.75 3.74
N THR A 243 0.04 20.53 4.82
CA THR A 243 -0.63 20.04 6.02
C THR A 243 -2.11 19.73 5.76
N LEU A 244 -2.83 20.60 5.05
CA LEU A 244 -4.23 20.36 4.70
C LEU A 244 -4.42 19.12 3.81
N ILE A 245 -3.55 18.94 2.81
CA ILE A 245 -3.56 17.75 1.97
C ILE A 245 -3.28 16.50 2.80
N ASN A 246 -2.31 16.59 3.72
CA ASN A 246 -1.95 15.48 4.59
C ASN A 246 -3.14 14.99 5.41
N VAL A 247 -3.79 15.91 6.13
CA VAL A 247 -4.93 15.57 6.98
C VAL A 247 -6.07 14.98 6.14
N GLN A 248 -6.40 15.59 5.01
CA GLN A 248 -7.51 15.12 4.15
C GLN A 248 -7.23 13.74 3.53
N TRP A 249 -6.01 13.51 3.05
CA TRP A 249 -5.65 12.23 2.44
C TRP A 249 -5.52 11.11 3.47
N GLN A 250 -4.86 11.38 4.60
CA GLN A 250 -4.70 10.37 5.65
C GLN A 250 -6.05 10.00 6.27
N SER A 251 -6.88 10.99 6.63
CA SER A 251 -8.20 10.71 7.19
C SER A 251 -9.11 10.00 6.18
N GLY A 252 -9.08 10.43 4.91
CA GLY A 252 -9.87 9.79 3.85
C GLY A 252 -9.44 8.35 3.55
N LEU A 253 -8.13 8.07 3.53
CA LEU A 253 -7.64 6.70 3.34
C LEU A 253 -7.90 5.83 4.58
N PHE A 254 -7.78 6.39 5.78
CA PHE A 254 -8.08 5.70 7.03
C PHE A 254 -9.57 5.35 7.15
N ASP A 255 -10.48 6.33 6.86
CA ASP A 255 -11.91 6.05 6.77
C ASP A 255 -12.24 4.96 5.74
N HIS A 256 -11.59 5.02 4.56
CA HIS A 256 -11.75 3.99 3.55
C HIS A 256 -11.27 2.62 4.05
N LEU A 257 -10.11 2.57 4.71
CA LEU A 257 -9.54 1.34 5.27
C LEU A 257 -10.49 0.69 6.28
N LEU A 258 -11.08 1.49 7.18
CA LEU A 258 -12.02 1.00 8.21
C LEU A 258 -13.32 0.42 7.60
N ARG A 259 -13.67 0.80 6.37
CA ARG A 259 -14.86 0.32 5.66
C ARG A 259 -14.58 -0.84 4.71
N LEU A 260 -13.36 -1.40 4.72
CA LEU A 260 -13.03 -2.58 3.92
C LEU A 260 -13.54 -3.86 4.61
N PRO A 261 -13.91 -4.90 3.83
CA PRO A 261 -14.38 -6.16 4.38
C PRO A 261 -13.31 -6.87 5.21
N LEU A 262 -13.72 -7.62 6.23
CA LEU A 262 -12.82 -8.34 7.13
C LEU A 262 -11.84 -9.26 6.37
N ALA A 263 -12.28 -9.87 5.27
CA ALA A 263 -11.46 -10.71 4.41
C ALA A 263 -10.22 -9.99 3.87
N PHE A 264 -10.26 -8.66 3.72
CA PHE A 264 -9.08 -7.87 3.33
C PHE A 264 -7.99 -7.92 4.39
N PHE A 265 -8.36 -7.83 5.68
CA PHE A 265 -7.42 -7.80 6.80
C PHE A 265 -6.88 -9.19 7.14
N GLU A 266 -7.70 -10.24 7.08
CA GLU A 266 -7.26 -11.61 7.37
C GLU A 266 -6.22 -12.15 6.40
N ARG A 267 -6.21 -11.65 5.16
CA ARG A 267 -5.25 -12.05 4.13
C ARG A 267 -3.93 -11.30 4.18
N ARG A 268 -3.83 -10.22 4.96
CA ARG A 268 -2.68 -9.30 4.97
C ARG A 268 -2.04 -9.18 6.35
N LYS A 269 -0.73 -8.98 6.32
CA LYS A 269 0.00 -8.65 7.55
C LYS A 269 -0.19 -7.17 7.88
N LEU A 270 -0.39 -6.86 9.16
CA LEU A 270 -0.58 -5.47 9.62
C LEU A 270 0.59 -4.55 9.21
N GLY A 271 1.83 -5.03 9.29
CA GLY A 271 3.01 -4.27 8.87
C GLY A 271 3.02 -3.95 7.36
N ASP A 272 2.41 -4.79 6.50
CA ASP A 272 2.26 -4.48 5.07
C ASP A 272 1.21 -3.38 4.86
N ILE A 273 0.09 -3.43 5.57
CA ILE A 273 -0.95 -2.37 5.53
C ILE A 273 -0.33 -1.03 5.96
N GLN A 274 0.41 -1.00 7.06
CA GLN A 274 1.10 0.20 7.54
C GLN A 274 2.10 0.73 6.52
N SER A 275 2.96 -0.12 5.95
CA SER A 275 3.94 0.29 4.93
C SER A 275 3.28 0.86 3.65
N ARG A 276 2.07 0.39 3.30
CA ARG A 276 1.28 0.97 2.21
C ARG A 276 0.69 2.32 2.59
N PHE A 277 0.27 2.47 3.84
CA PHE A 277 -0.20 3.75 4.37
C PHE A 277 0.94 4.79 4.38
N ASP A 278 2.14 4.42 4.80
CA ASP A 278 3.34 5.27 4.78
C ASP A 278 3.73 5.71 3.34
N SER A 279 3.39 4.91 2.32
CA SER A 279 3.57 5.27 0.91
C SER A 279 2.75 6.50 0.52
N LEU A 280 1.64 6.80 1.23
CA LEU A 280 0.84 8.01 1.03
C LEU A 280 1.63 9.28 1.39
N ASP A 281 2.45 9.24 2.44
CA ASP A 281 3.29 10.37 2.84
C ASP A 281 4.33 10.71 1.76
N THR A 282 4.91 9.69 1.13
CA THR A 282 5.84 9.86 0.02
C THR A 282 5.16 10.49 -1.19
N LEU A 283 3.95 10.01 -1.54
CA LEU A 283 3.13 10.61 -2.61
C LEU A 283 2.82 12.07 -2.30
N ARG A 284 2.34 12.37 -1.10
CA ARG A 284 2.01 13.72 -0.66
C ARG A 284 3.23 14.66 -0.76
N ALA A 285 4.36 14.27 -0.16
CA ALA A 285 5.58 15.08 -0.17
C ALA A 285 6.00 15.44 -1.60
N THR A 286 5.97 14.46 -2.51
CA THR A 286 6.30 14.69 -3.91
C THR A 286 5.29 15.62 -4.59
N PHE A 287 4.00 15.47 -4.30
CA PHE A 287 2.96 16.33 -4.88
C PHE A 287 3.08 17.78 -4.43
N THR A 288 3.25 18.01 -3.14
CA THR A 288 3.19 19.36 -2.56
C THR A 288 4.44 20.19 -2.81
N THR A 289 5.61 19.54 -2.86
CA THR A 289 6.89 20.24 -3.05
C THR A 289 7.40 20.14 -4.48
N SER A 290 7.37 18.94 -5.05
CA SER A 290 8.08 18.70 -6.32
C SER A 290 7.26 19.11 -7.55
N VAL A 291 5.93 18.98 -7.55
CA VAL A 291 5.10 19.41 -8.71
C VAL A 291 5.13 20.92 -8.88
N ILE A 292 5.06 21.68 -7.77
CA ILE A 292 5.17 23.15 -7.81
C ILE A 292 6.55 23.55 -8.29
N GLY A 293 7.61 22.93 -7.73
CA GLY A 293 8.98 23.11 -8.17
C GLY A 293 9.16 22.85 -9.66
N PHE A 294 8.59 21.75 -10.17
CA PHE A 294 8.65 21.38 -11.59
C PHE A 294 8.03 22.45 -12.51
N ILE A 295 6.87 22.99 -12.16
CA ILE A 295 6.22 24.04 -12.96
C ILE A 295 7.10 25.28 -12.99
N MET A 296 7.64 25.65 -11.84
CA MET A 296 8.52 26.82 -11.71
C MET A 296 9.84 26.66 -12.45
N ASP A 297 10.50 25.50 -12.26
CA ASP A 297 11.74 25.19 -12.96
C ASP A 297 11.54 25.12 -14.47
N SER A 298 10.38 24.65 -14.95
CA SER A 298 10.03 24.63 -16.38
C SER A 298 9.93 26.03 -16.97
N ILE A 299 9.25 26.95 -16.28
CA ILE A 299 9.13 28.36 -16.70
C ILE A 299 10.51 29.02 -16.69
N MET A 300 11.26 28.79 -15.63
CA MET A 300 12.59 29.36 -15.43
C MET A 300 13.60 28.88 -16.49
N VAL A 301 13.59 27.58 -16.83
CA VAL A 301 14.44 27.04 -17.89
C VAL A 301 14.20 27.74 -19.22
N VAL A 302 12.94 28.01 -19.57
CA VAL A 302 12.58 28.76 -20.78
C VAL A 302 13.09 30.22 -20.67
N GLY A 303 12.81 30.90 -19.57
CA GLY A 303 13.25 32.29 -19.36
C GLY A 303 14.76 32.46 -19.40
N VAL A 304 15.49 31.59 -18.67
CA VAL A 304 16.96 31.60 -18.63
C VAL A 304 17.55 31.22 -20.00
N CYS A 305 16.95 30.25 -20.71
CA CYS A 305 17.39 29.88 -22.05
C CYS A 305 17.28 31.06 -23.04
N VAL A 306 16.18 31.83 -22.99
CA VAL A 306 16.02 33.07 -23.77
C VAL A 306 17.10 34.09 -23.41
N MET A 307 17.35 34.32 -22.12
CA MET A 307 18.40 35.22 -21.68
C MET A 307 19.79 34.77 -22.14
N MET A 308 20.09 33.47 -22.08
CA MET A 308 21.34 32.90 -22.57
C MET A 308 21.52 33.12 -24.09
N LEU A 309 20.45 32.97 -24.87
CA LEU A 309 20.50 33.22 -26.33
C LEU A 309 20.78 34.69 -26.64
N LEU A 310 20.16 35.62 -25.88
CA LEU A 310 20.35 37.06 -26.05
C LEU A 310 21.77 37.52 -25.67
N TYR A 311 22.38 36.92 -24.63
CA TYR A 311 23.65 37.31 -24.11
C TYR A 311 24.85 36.57 -24.73
N GLY A 312 24.71 35.26 -24.95
CA GLY A 312 25.82 34.40 -25.33
C GLY A 312 25.75 33.82 -26.73
N GLY A 313 24.63 34.03 -27.46
CA GLY A 313 24.46 33.54 -28.84
C GLY A 313 24.81 32.06 -28.99
N TYR A 314 25.90 31.77 -29.74
CA TYR A 314 26.31 30.38 -30.01
C TYR A 314 26.82 29.62 -28.75
N LEU A 315 27.32 30.30 -27.71
CA LEU A 315 27.75 29.67 -26.46
C LEU A 315 26.60 28.90 -25.81
N THR A 316 25.35 29.32 -26.01
CA THR A 316 24.15 28.65 -25.48
C THR A 316 24.04 27.23 -26.04
N TRP A 317 24.39 26.98 -27.29
CA TRP A 317 24.33 25.62 -27.88
C TRP A 317 25.33 24.66 -27.23
N ILE A 318 26.46 25.16 -26.76
CA ILE A 318 27.46 24.36 -26.04
C ILE A 318 26.86 23.89 -24.71
N VAL A 319 26.23 24.81 -23.95
CA VAL A 319 25.56 24.49 -22.69
C VAL A 319 24.43 23.45 -22.91
N LEU A 320 23.64 23.63 -23.99
CA LEU A 320 22.59 22.68 -24.35
C LEU A 320 23.16 21.30 -24.70
N CYS A 321 24.33 21.23 -25.34
CA CYS A 321 24.99 19.95 -25.63
C CYS A 321 25.38 19.21 -24.34
N PHE A 322 26.06 19.89 -23.40
CA PHE A 322 26.47 19.29 -22.13
C PHE A 322 25.26 18.85 -21.28
N THR A 323 24.22 19.68 -21.20
CA THR A 323 22.99 19.32 -20.47
C THR A 323 22.26 18.14 -21.11
N THR A 324 22.24 18.05 -22.45
CA THR A 324 21.64 16.91 -23.17
C THR A 324 22.40 15.62 -22.89
N ILE A 325 23.74 15.67 -22.82
CA ILE A 325 24.55 14.50 -22.43
C ILE A 325 24.17 14.02 -21.03
N TYR A 326 24.03 14.92 -20.07
CA TYR A 326 23.60 14.57 -18.72
C TYR A 326 22.23 13.93 -18.68
N ILE A 327 21.23 14.52 -19.37
CA ILE A 327 19.87 13.97 -19.47
C ILE A 327 19.90 12.56 -20.09
N PHE A 328 20.67 12.37 -21.16
CA PHE A 328 20.78 11.07 -21.85
C PHE A 328 21.33 9.98 -20.91
N ILE A 329 22.39 10.27 -20.15
CA ILE A 329 22.97 9.33 -19.18
C ILE A 329 21.91 8.94 -18.13
N ARG A 330 21.16 9.90 -17.61
CA ARG A 330 20.10 9.67 -16.63
C ARG A 330 18.96 8.80 -17.17
N LEU A 331 18.56 9.04 -18.42
CA LEU A 331 17.48 8.26 -19.07
C LEU A 331 17.90 6.81 -19.35
N VAL A 332 19.12 6.58 -19.80
CA VAL A 332 19.64 5.22 -20.08
C VAL A 332 19.71 4.37 -18.81
N THR A 333 20.11 4.99 -17.70
CA THR A 333 20.27 4.29 -16.42
C THR A 333 18.98 4.16 -15.59
N TYR A 334 17.90 4.81 -16.01
CA TYR A 334 16.63 4.84 -15.31
C TYR A 334 16.06 3.47 -14.98
N GLY A 335 16.12 2.51 -15.92
CA GLY A 335 15.58 1.16 -15.71
C GLY A 335 16.21 0.44 -14.53
N ASN A 336 17.53 0.54 -14.38
CA ASN A 336 18.25 -0.04 -13.25
C ASN A 336 17.93 0.66 -11.93
N TYR A 337 17.82 1.99 -11.97
CA TYR A 337 17.47 2.79 -10.78
C TYR A 337 16.08 2.43 -10.24
N ARG A 338 15.08 2.32 -11.13
CA ARG A 338 13.71 1.90 -10.77
C ARG A 338 13.69 0.52 -10.13
N GLN A 339 14.40 -0.45 -10.73
CA GLN A 339 14.44 -1.82 -10.21
C GLN A 339 15.05 -1.89 -8.80
N ILE A 340 16.17 -1.17 -8.57
CA ILE A 340 16.82 -1.13 -7.25
C ILE A 340 15.91 -0.43 -6.23
N SER A 341 15.21 0.62 -6.62
CA SER A 341 14.25 1.33 -5.76
C SER A 341 13.09 0.42 -5.32
N GLU A 342 12.52 -0.36 -6.26
CA GLU A 342 11.47 -1.33 -5.97
C GLU A 342 11.96 -2.43 -5.01
N GLU A 343 13.17 -2.98 -5.27
CA GLU A 343 13.79 -3.98 -4.41
C GLU A 343 14.00 -3.44 -2.97
N CYS A 344 14.45 -2.19 -2.83
CA CYS A 344 14.64 -1.54 -1.55
C CYS A 344 13.32 -1.42 -0.76
N LEU A 345 12.24 -0.96 -1.39
CA LEU A 345 10.91 -0.83 -0.77
C LEU A 345 10.37 -2.17 -0.28
N VAL A 346 10.52 -3.23 -1.08
CA VAL A 346 10.02 -4.57 -0.72
C VAL A 346 10.81 -5.16 0.45
N ARG A 347 12.15 -5.01 0.46
CA ARG A 347 12.99 -5.52 1.53
C ARG A 347 12.76 -4.78 2.85
N GLU A 348 12.56 -3.47 2.79
CA GLU A 348 12.26 -2.66 3.97
C GLU A 348 10.90 -3.05 4.58
N ALA A 349 9.86 -3.20 3.76
CA ALA A 349 8.55 -3.66 4.20
C ALA A 349 8.59 -5.04 4.87
N ARG A 350 9.44 -5.97 4.38
CA ARG A 350 9.62 -7.29 5.01
C ARG A 350 10.29 -7.22 6.36
N ALA A 351 11.37 -6.44 6.47
CA ALA A 351 12.06 -6.26 7.73
C ALA A 351 11.13 -5.65 8.79
N ALA A 352 10.30 -4.68 8.41
CA ALA A 352 9.29 -4.07 9.26
C ALA A 352 8.20 -5.08 9.68
N SER A 353 7.67 -5.86 8.74
CA SER A 353 6.66 -6.88 9.05
C SER A 353 7.19 -7.96 10.00
N TYR A 354 8.43 -8.41 9.81
CA TYR A 354 9.05 -9.40 10.69
C TYR A 354 9.30 -8.84 12.11
N PHE A 355 9.67 -7.56 12.21
CA PHE A 355 9.81 -6.88 13.48
C PHE A 355 8.49 -6.84 14.24
N MET A 356 7.41 -6.42 13.60
CA MET A 356 6.08 -6.38 14.20
C MET A 356 5.61 -7.77 14.64
N GLU A 357 5.77 -8.81 13.78
CA GLU A 357 5.43 -10.20 14.12
C GLU A 357 6.19 -10.67 15.35
N THR A 358 7.47 -10.33 15.47
CA THR A 358 8.31 -10.72 16.61
C THR A 358 7.85 -10.05 17.90
N LEU A 359 7.45 -8.77 17.85
CA LEU A 359 6.92 -8.06 19.02
C LEU A 359 5.55 -8.60 19.45
N TYR A 360 4.65 -8.88 18.51
CA TYR A 360 3.36 -9.49 18.84
C TYR A 360 3.53 -10.87 19.51
N GLY A 361 4.53 -11.64 19.10
CA GLY A 361 4.86 -12.95 19.67
C GLY A 361 5.90 -12.92 20.78
N ILE A 362 6.17 -11.79 21.42
CA ILE A 362 7.33 -11.63 22.33
C ILE A 362 7.31 -12.61 23.50
N ALA A 363 6.15 -12.92 24.05
CA ALA A 363 6.02 -13.92 25.13
C ALA A 363 6.50 -15.29 24.66
N THR A 364 6.06 -15.74 23.47
CA THR A 364 6.50 -17.01 22.86
C THR A 364 8.00 -16.99 22.57
N VAL A 365 8.52 -15.88 22.03
CA VAL A 365 9.96 -15.71 21.74
C VAL A 365 10.80 -15.87 23.01
N LYS A 366 10.35 -15.31 24.14
CA LYS A 366 11.04 -15.42 25.43
C LYS A 366 10.94 -16.83 26.01
N ILE A 367 9.75 -17.42 26.07
CA ILE A 367 9.52 -18.74 26.64
C ILE A 367 10.26 -19.83 25.85
N GLN A 368 10.26 -19.73 24.52
CA GLN A 368 10.92 -20.69 23.63
C GLN A 368 12.43 -20.43 23.48
N GLY A 369 13.00 -19.41 24.14
CA GLY A 369 14.42 -19.08 24.02
C GLY A 369 14.83 -18.62 22.60
N MET A 370 13.90 -18.11 21.77
CA MET A 370 14.13 -17.77 20.37
C MET A 370 14.76 -16.39 20.17
N VAL A 371 15.14 -15.68 21.23
CA VAL A 371 15.63 -14.29 21.16
C VAL A 371 16.82 -14.15 20.20
N GLY A 372 17.81 -15.04 20.30
CA GLY A 372 18.99 -15.01 19.43
C GLY A 372 18.66 -15.31 17.98
N ILE A 373 17.81 -16.31 17.71
CA ILE A 373 17.43 -16.74 16.37
C ILE A 373 16.61 -15.65 15.67
N ARG A 374 15.57 -15.12 16.36
CA ARG A 374 14.72 -14.05 15.83
C ARG A 374 15.51 -12.76 15.60
N GLY A 375 16.38 -12.40 16.54
CA GLY A 375 17.24 -11.21 16.42
C GLY A 375 18.20 -11.32 15.25
N ALA A 376 18.90 -12.45 15.09
CA ALA A 376 19.80 -12.68 13.96
C ALA A 376 19.06 -12.67 12.61
N HIS A 377 17.87 -13.27 12.54
CA HIS A 377 17.10 -13.29 11.32
C HIS A 377 16.60 -11.90 10.91
N TRP A 378 16.07 -11.13 11.86
CA TRP A 378 15.70 -9.74 11.63
C TRP A 378 16.90 -8.89 11.19
N LEU A 379 18.06 -9.06 11.86
CA LEU A 379 19.28 -8.32 11.49
C LEU A 379 19.69 -8.63 10.04
N ASN A 380 19.66 -9.89 9.63
CA ASN A 380 19.96 -10.28 8.25
C ASN A 380 19.01 -9.62 7.26
N MET A 381 17.69 -9.62 7.52
CA MET A 381 16.71 -8.92 6.68
C MET A 381 16.95 -7.41 6.64
N LYS A 382 17.31 -6.80 7.78
CA LYS A 382 17.61 -5.36 7.86
C LYS A 382 18.88 -5.01 7.12
N ILE A 383 19.93 -5.85 7.20
CA ILE A 383 21.16 -5.71 6.42
C ILE A 383 20.86 -5.80 4.92
N ASP A 384 20.02 -6.71 4.48
CA ASP A 384 19.63 -6.84 3.08
C ASP A 384 18.87 -5.59 2.58
N ALA A 385 17.99 -5.02 3.41
CA ALA A 385 17.32 -3.77 3.11
C ALA A 385 18.31 -2.59 3.03
N ILE A 386 19.21 -2.46 4.00
CA ILE A 386 20.26 -1.45 4.03
C ILE A 386 21.18 -1.59 2.80
N ASN A 387 21.59 -2.79 2.43
CA ASN A 387 22.43 -3.01 1.25
C ASN A 387 21.74 -2.59 -0.05
N SER A 388 20.42 -2.76 -0.15
CA SER A 388 19.63 -2.24 -1.28
C SER A 388 19.59 -0.71 -1.28
N GLY A 389 19.43 -0.09 -0.10
CA GLY A 389 19.52 1.36 0.07
C GLY A 389 20.91 1.90 -0.30
N ILE A 390 21.99 1.21 0.10
CA ILE A 390 23.38 1.58 -0.27
C ILE A 390 23.55 1.53 -1.79
N LYS A 391 22.99 0.51 -2.48
CA LYS A 391 23.05 0.46 -3.95
C LYS A 391 22.36 1.66 -4.59
N LEU A 392 21.20 2.06 -4.07
CA LEU A 392 20.46 3.24 -4.53
C LEU A 392 21.27 4.52 -4.31
N THR A 393 21.74 4.73 -3.08
CA THR A 393 22.59 5.90 -2.71
C THR A 393 23.87 5.94 -3.53
N ARG A 394 24.50 4.79 -3.81
CA ARG A 394 25.69 4.73 -4.67
C ARG A 394 25.38 5.21 -6.09
N MET A 395 24.22 4.86 -6.63
CA MET A 395 23.78 5.40 -7.94
C MET A 395 23.55 6.90 -7.87
N ASP A 396 22.94 7.42 -6.81
CA ASP A 396 22.73 8.87 -6.64
C ASP A 396 24.05 9.62 -6.52
N LEU A 397 25.02 9.07 -5.79
CA LEU A 397 26.38 9.63 -5.70
C LEU A 397 27.10 9.65 -7.06
N LEU A 398 26.99 8.57 -7.83
CA LEU A 398 27.55 8.53 -9.18
C LEU A 398 26.89 9.57 -10.10
N PHE A 399 25.58 9.73 -10.04
CA PHE A 399 24.87 10.75 -10.82
C PHE A 399 25.23 12.15 -10.39
N GLY A 400 25.36 12.39 -9.07
CA GLY A 400 25.84 13.67 -8.53
C GLY A 400 27.26 13.99 -9.03
N GLY A 401 28.17 13.02 -8.99
CA GLY A 401 29.53 13.14 -9.48
C GLY A 401 29.59 13.43 -11.00
N ILE A 402 28.80 12.71 -11.79
CA ILE A 402 28.70 12.94 -13.24
C ILE A 402 28.16 14.35 -13.52
N ASN A 403 27.10 14.77 -12.81
CA ASN A 403 26.55 16.11 -12.98
C ASN A 403 27.58 17.20 -12.65
N THR A 404 28.29 17.05 -11.54
CA THR A 404 29.34 17.98 -11.14
C THR A 404 30.47 18.05 -12.18
N PHE A 405 30.90 16.88 -12.67
CA PHE A 405 31.94 16.80 -13.71
C PHE A 405 31.51 17.46 -15.03
N VAL A 406 30.31 17.12 -15.53
CA VAL A 406 29.75 17.68 -16.76
C VAL A 406 29.60 19.20 -16.64
N THR A 407 29.11 19.70 -15.50
CA THR A 407 28.96 21.15 -15.24
C THR A 407 30.30 21.86 -15.12
N ALA A 408 31.32 21.22 -14.54
CA ALA A 408 32.66 21.77 -14.47
C ALA A 408 33.34 21.85 -15.84
N CYS A 409 33.20 20.79 -16.66
CA CYS A 409 33.67 20.79 -18.03
C CYS A 409 33.02 21.89 -18.87
N ASP A 410 31.71 22.01 -18.78
CA ASP A 410 30.94 23.07 -19.41
C ASP A 410 31.43 24.44 -18.98
N GLN A 411 31.67 24.64 -17.66
CA GLN A 411 32.17 25.89 -17.12
C GLN A 411 33.52 26.28 -17.69
N ILE A 412 34.47 25.36 -17.80
CA ILE A 412 35.80 25.60 -18.35
C ILE A 412 35.74 25.94 -19.84
N VAL A 413 34.92 25.17 -20.62
CA VAL A 413 34.78 25.43 -22.06
C VAL A 413 34.14 26.80 -22.30
N ILE A 414 33.11 27.15 -21.55
CA ILE A 414 32.46 28.46 -21.64
C ILE A 414 33.41 29.60 -21.18
N LEU A 415 34.22 29.37 -20.14
CA LEU A 415 35.22 30.34 -19.71
C LEU A 415 36.26 30.59 -20.82
N TRP A 416 36.76 29.52 -21.46
CA TRP A 416 37.75 29.64 -22.52
C TRP A 416 37.20 30.36 -23.76
N LEU A 417 36.07 29.95 -24.27
CA LEU A 417 35.45 30.56 -25.43
C LEU A 417 34.86 31.95 -25.18
N GLY A 418 34.24 32.15 -24.02
CA GLY A 418 33.66 33.42 -23.62
C GLY A 418 34.74 34.49 -23.36
N ALA A 419 35.88 34.12 -22.73
CA ALA A 419 37.01 35.02 -22.57
C ALA A 419 37.61 35.42 -23.94
N GLY A 420 37.66 34.47 -24.92
CA GLY A 420 38.04 34.79 -26.29
C GLY A 420 37.13 35.85 -26.93
N LEU A 421 35.81 35.72 -26.79
CA LEU A 421 34.86 36.76 -27.30
C LEU A 421 35.02 38.12 -26.63
N VAL A 422 35.35 38.11 -25.35
CA VAL A 422 35.64 39.39 -24.63
C VAL A 422 36.93 40.03 -25.16
N ILE A 423 37.97 39.24 -25.38
CA ILE A 423 39.26 39.75 -25.96
C ILE A 423 39.02 40.29 -27.37
N ASP A 424 38.17 39.63 -28.16
CA ASP A 424 37.85 40.05 -29.52
C ASP A 424 36.81 41.21 -29.59
N ASN A 425 36.45 41.79 -28.42
CA ASN A 425 35.45 42.86 -28.27
C ASN A 425 34.07 42.55 -28.82
N GLN A 426 33.71 41.24 -28.95
CA GLN A 426 32.36 40.80 -29.38
C GLN A 426 31.39 40.70 -28.22
N MET A 427 31.86 40.71 -26.97
CA MET A 427 31.09 40.61 -25.74
C MET A 427 31.72 41.49 -24.66
N THR A 428 30.88 42.12 -23.83
CA THR A 428 31.39 42.86 -22.67
C THR A 428 31.71 41.93 -21.48
N ILE A 429 32.52 42.37 -20.55
CA ILE A 429 32.83 41.60 -19.33
C ILE A 429 31.55 41.35 -18.51
N GLY A 430 30.70 42.37 -18.40
CA GLY A 430 29.44 42.25 -17.68
C GLY A 430 28.46 41.26 -18.37
N MET A 431 28.37 41.25 -19.70
CA MET A 431 27.59 40.25 -20.45
C MET A 431 28.09 38.83 -20.19
N PHE A 432 29.43 38.63 -20.17
CA PHE A 432 30.01 37.32 -19.90
C PHE A 432 29.69 36.82 -18.49
N VAL A 433 29.81 37.72 -17.47
CA VAL A 433 29.48 37.39 -16.08
C VAL A 433 27.98 37.06 -15.93
N ALA A 434 27.08 37.84 -16.56
CA ALA A 434 25.67 37.60 -16.56
C ALA A 434 25.32 36.28 -17.25
N PHE A 435 25.90 35.97 -18.43
CA PHE A 435 25.77 34.71 -19.12
C PHE A 435 26.22 33.52 -18.25
N SER A 436 27.34 33.62 -17.57
CA SER A 436 27.84 32.58 -16.68
C SER A 436 26.89 32.31 -15.51
N SER A 437 26.24 33.35 -14.98
CA SER A 437 25.22 33.22 -13.95
C SER A 437 23.95 32.53 -14.49
N PHE A 438 23.45 32.92 -15.67
CA PHE A 438 22.32 32.29 -16.32
C PHE A 438 22.62 30.82 -16.65
N ARG A 439 23.82 30.50 -17.15
CA ARG A 439 24.28 29.13 -17.39
C ARG A 439 24.20 28.28 -16.12
N GLY A 440 24.69 28.77 -15.00
CA GLY A 440 24.64 28.08 -13.71
C GLY A 440 23.20 27.76 -13.30
N GLN A 441 22.33 28.77 -13.36
CA GLN A 441 20.89 28.60 -13.07
C GLN A 441 20.24 27.61 -14.03
N PHE A 442 20.54 27.67 -15.33
CA PHE A 442 19.99 26.75 -16.33
C PHE A 442 20.36 25.29 -16.01
N SER A 443 21.67 25.02 -15.79
CA SER A 443 22.15 23.66 -15.49
C SER A 443 21.52 23.10 -14.20
N GLU A 444 21.39 23.90 -13.16
CA GLU A 444 20.74 23.51 -11.90
C GLU A 444 19.25 23.18 -12.09
N ARG A 445 18.51 24.06 -12.80
CA ARG A 445 17.08 23.84 -13.05
C ARG A 445 16.81 22.63 -13.94
N VAL A 446 17.62 22.41 -14.99
CA VAL A 446 17.49 21.22 -15.84
C VAL A 446 17.81 19.94 -15.08
N ALA A 447 18.82 19.94 -14.19
CA ALA A 447 19.11 18.80 -13.33
C ALA A 447 17.95 18.51 -12.36
N SER A 448 17.34 19.56 -11.77
CA SER A 448 16.13 19.44 -10.92
C SER A 448 14.95 18.86 -11.70
N LEU A 449 14.64 19.39 -12.88
CA LEU A 449 13.58 18.88 -13.77
C LEU A 449 13.79 17.42 -14.13
N THR A 450 15.01 17.05 -14.48
CA THR A 450 15.36 15.67 -14.83
C THR A 450 15.12 14.73 -13.66
N SER A 451 15.57 15.12 -12.46
CA SER A 451 15.38 14.34 -11.23
C SER A 451 13.90 14.20 -10.89
N PHE A 452 13.12 15.26 -11.03
CA PHE A 452 11.68 15.23 -10.78
C PHE A 452 10.93 14.31 -11.75
N LEU A 453 11.22 14.39 -13.06
CA LEU A 453 10.58 13.50 -14.06
C LEU A 453 10.86 12.03 -13.78
N LEU A 454 12.07 11.71 -13.31
CA LEU A 454 12.42 10.35 -12.92
C LEU A 454 11.69 9.94 -11.62
N GLN A 455 11.60 10.85 -10.66
CA GLN A 455 10.88 10.63 -9.41
C GLN A 455 9.37 10.41 -9.64
N LEU A 456 8.74 11.14 -10.58
CA LEU A 456 7.34 10.92 -10.97
C LEU A 456 7.10 9.50 -11.51
N ARG A 457 8.05 8.95 -12.25
CA ARG A 457 7.95 7.56 -12.74
C ARG A 457 8.11 6.54 -11.62
N ILE A 458 8.93 6.82 -10.59
CA ILE A 458 9.07 5.97 -9.40
C ILE A 458 7.82 6.05 -8.54
N MET A 459 7.16 7.20 -8.48
CA MET A 459 5.87 7.37 -7.79
C MET A 459 4.80 6.38 -8.26
N SER A 460 4.90 5.84 -9.49
CA SER A 460 3.97 4.80 -9.92
C SER A 460 4.00 3.57 -9.02
N LEU A 461 5.14 3.24 -8.41
CA LEU A 461 5.28 2.13 -7.45
C LEU A 461 4.50 2.41 -6.16
N HIS A 462 4.62 3.61 -5.61
CA HIS A 462 3.86 4.02 -4.43
C HIS A 462 2.36 4.11 -4.73
N ASN A 463 1.99 4.60 -5.93
CA ASN A 463 0.61 4.65 -6.38
C ASN A 463 -0.02 3.26 -6.51
N GLU A 464 0.70 2.28 -7.06
CA GLU A 464 0.26 0.88 -7.14
C GLU A 464 0.02 0.29 -5.75
N ARG A 465 0.87 0.58 -4.77
CA ARG A 465 0.70 0.11 -3.38
C ARG A 465 -0.53 0.68 -2.69
N ILE A 466 -0.79 1.98 -2.89
CA ILE A 466 -1.98 2.65 -2.32
C ILE A 466 -3.24 2.22 -3.07
N ALA A 467 -3.16 1.99 -4.39
CA ALA A 467 -4.28 1.54 -5.21
C ALA A 467 -4.90 0.23 -4.70
N ASP A 468 -4.10 -0.64 -4.11
CA ASP A 468 -4.58 -1.89 -3.52
C ASP A 468 -5.53 -1.66 -2.32
N ILE A 469 -5.31 -0.60 -1.55
CA ILE A 469 -6.22 -0.19 -0.48
C ILE A 469 -7.36 0.67 -1.05
N ALA A 470 -7.02 1.76 -1.73
CA ALA A 470 -7.98 2.82 -2.09
C ALA A 470 -8.99 2.42 -3.17
N LEU A 471 -8.67 1.43 -4.00
CA LEU A 471 -9.58 0.92 -5.03
C LEU A 471 -10.31 -0.36 -4.61
N HIS A 472 -10.02 -0.91 -3.43
CA HIS A 472 -10.78 -2.05 -2.93
C HIS A 472 -12.23 -1.62 -2.65
N GLU A 473 -13.20 -2.46 -2.98
CA GLU A 473 -14.61 -2.17 -2.74
C GLU A 473 -14.90 -2.11 -1.25
N LYS A 474 -15.65 -1.08 -0.84
CA LYS A 474 -16.13 -0.96 0.53
C LYS A 474 -17.18 -2.02 0.81
N GLU A 475 -17.23 -2.49 2.03
CA GLU A 475 -18.26 -3.42 2.51
C GLU A 475 -19.67 -2.78 2.46
N GLU A 476 -19.73 -1.46 2.64
CA GLU A 476 -20.95 -0.69 2.75
C GLU A 476 -21.63 -0.51 1.40
N LYS A 477 -22.75 -1.21 1.18
CA LYS A 477 -23.71 -0.94 0.10
C LYS A 477 -24.85 -0.09 0.68
N LYS A 478 -25.40 0.83 -0.11
CA LYS A 478 -26.56 1.62 0.34
C LYS A 478 -27.71 0.69 0.73
N PRO A 479 -28.31 0.89 1.92
CA PRO A 479 -29.47 0.08 2.31
C PRO A 479 -30.62 0.32 1.32
N GLU A 480 -31.30 -0.73 0.97
CA GLU A 480 -32.53 -0.67 0.16
C GLU A 480 -33.77 -0.39 1.03
N ILE A 481 -33.67 -0.71 2.32
CA ILE A 481 -34.76 -0.61 3.29
C ILE A 481 -34.28 0.15 4.52
N GLU A 482 -34.97 1.20 4.92
CA GLU A 482 -34.75 1.83 6.22
C GLU A 482 -35.54 1.07 7.31
N ILE A 483 -34.81 0.54 8.30
CA ILE A 483 -35.39 -0.19 9.42
C ILE A 483 -35.13 0.59 10.70
N VAL A 484 -36.17 0.71 11.54
CA VAL A 484 -36.09 1.30 12.89
C VAL A 484 -35.46 0.28 13.83
N ALA A 485 -34.42 0.69 14.57
CA ALA A 485 -33.54 -0.19 15.34
C ALA A 485 -34.15 -0.82 16.63
N ASP A 486 -35.38 -0.52 17.00
CA ASP A 486 -35.99 -1.01 18.23
C ASP A 486 -37.01 -2.14 17.98
N MET A 487 -36.51 -3.35 17.73
CA MET A 487 -37.33 -4.45 17.28
C MET A 487 -37.49 -5.64 18.25
N GLY A 488 -36.97 -5.60 19.47
CA GLY A 488 -37.00 -6.78 20.35
C GLY A 488 -36.32 -8.02 19.76
N PRO A 489 -36.65 -9.25 20.18
CA PRO A 489 -36.02 -10.47 19.65
C PRO A 489 -36.37 -10.70 18.16
N ILE A 490 -35.38 -11.07 17.35
CA ILE A 490 -35.44 -11.15 15.89
C ILE A 490 -35.24 -12.59 15.45
N SER A 491 -35.99 -13.07 14.42
CA SER A 491 -35.74 -14.38 13.80
C SER A 491 -34.53 -14.35 12.88
N LEU A 492 -33.82 -15.48 12.82
CA LEU A 492 -32.69 -15.68 11.91
C LEU A 492 -32.96 -16.91 11.03
N GLU A 493 -32.85 -16.77 9.73
CA GLU A 493 -32.99 -17.86 8.78
C GLU A 493 -31.85 -17.88 7.77
N THR A 494 -31.43 -19.05 7.35
CA THR A 494 -30.51 -19.21 6.21
C THR A 494 -31.11 -20.15 5.17
N ASN A 495 -30.97 -19.77 3.91
CA ASN A 495 -31.47 -20.52 2.79
C ASN A 495 -30.34 -20.96 1.86
N GLY A 496 -29.96 -22.24 1.91
CA GLY A 496 -28.97 -22.82 1.00
C GLY A 496 -27.59 -22.20 1.08
N LEU A 497 -27.14 -21.81 2.27
CA LEU A 497 -25.91 -21.06 2.50
C LEU A 497 -24.68 -21.90 2.18
N SER A 498 -23.79 -21.38 1.33
CA SER A 498 -22.51 -22.01 1.00
C SER A 498 -21.38 -20.98 1.08
N TYR A 499 -20.23 -21.40 1.57
CA TYR A 499 -19.07 -20.53 1.67
C TYR A 499 -17.76 -21.29 1.43
N ARG A 500 -16.83 -20.64 0.74
CA ARG A 500 -15.44 -21.05 0.56
C ARG A 500 -14.50 -19.86 0.68
N TYR A 501 -13.28 -20.08 1.15
CA TYR A 501 -12.29 -19.01 1.27
C TYR A 501 -11.71 -18.56 -0.07
N ASP A 502 -11.75 -19.43 -1.08
CA ASP A 502 -11.28 -19.16 -2.43
C ASP A 502 -12.05 -20.00 -3.46
N SER A 503 -11.99 -19.57 -4.73
CA SER A 503 -12.75 -20.19 -5.83
C SER A 503 -12.30 -21.61 -6.18
N GLN A 504 -11.13 -22.05 -5.70
CA GLN A 504 -10.55 -23.37 -6.04
C GLN A 504 -10.59 -24.36 -4.87
N SER A 505 -10.84 -23.90 -3.65
CA SER A 505 -10.96 -24.77 -2.47
C SER A 505 -12.33 -25.44 -2.39
N ALA A 506 -12.37 -26.59 -1.72
CA ALA A 506 -13.63 -27.19 -1.34
C ALA A 506 -14.44 -26.24 -0.45
N PRO A 507 -15.77 -26.20 -0.58
CA PRO A 507 -16.61 -25.38 0.28
C PRO A 507 -16.46 -25.84 1.74
N ILE A 508 -16.44 -24.87 2.66
CA ILE A 508 -16.40 -25.13 4.11
C ILE A 508 -17.74 -25.74 4.55
N PHE A 509 -18.82 -25.20 4.02
CA PHE A 509 -20.17 -25.75 4.13
C PHE A 509 -20.94 -25.48 2.84
N SER A 510 -21.90 -26.35 2.53
CA SER A 510 -22.69 -26.28 1.30
C SER A 510 -24.18 -26.45 1.60
N ALA A 511 -24.99 -25.60 0.96
CA ALA A 511 -26.44 -25.61 1.04
C ALA A 511 -27.03 -25.70 2.46
N LEU A 512 -26.34 -25.04 3.44
CA LEU A 512 -26.78 -25.05 4.83
C LEU A 512 -28.04 -24.18 4.99
N SER A 513 -29.07 -24.78 5.55
CA SER A 513 -30.33 -24.10 5.90
C SER A 513 -30.62 -24.31 7.38
N LEU A 514 -30.79 -23.22 8.11
CA LEU A 514 -31.16 -23.22 9.52
C LEU A 514 -32.19 -22.11 9.77
N SER A 515 -33.01 -22.30 10.78
CA SER A 515 -33.98 -21.30 11.24
C SER A 515 -33.92 -21.20 12.77
N VAL A 516 -33.97 -20.01 13.29
CA VAL A 516 -33.97 -19.69 14.73
C VAL A 516 -35.15 -18.75 14.96
N ALA A 517 -36.05 -19.13 15.83
CA ALA A 517 -37.24 -18.34 16.16
C ALA A 517 -36.87 -17.12 17.05
N PRO A 518 -37.68 -16.06 17.06
CA PRO A 518 -37.44 -14.93 17.96
C PRO A 518 -37.39 -15.38 19.43
N GLY A 519 -36.32 -15.02 20.15
CA GLY A 519 -36.10 -15.40 21.56
C GLY A 519 -35.59 -16.84 21.76
N GLU A 520 -35.46 -17.65 20.68
CA GLU A 520 -34.91 -19.01 20.76
C GLU A 520 -33.39 -18.97 20.99
N SER A 521 -32.91 -19.92 21.80
CA SER A 521 -31.49 -20.14 22.04
C SER A 521 -31.02 -21.40 21.34
N VAL A 522 -30.12 -21.27 20.37
CA VAL A 522 -29.62 -22.38 19.56
C VAL A 522 -28.10 -22.54 19.73
N ALA A 523 -27.66 -23.77 20.02
CA ALA A 523 -26.23 -24.07 20.01
C ALA A 523 -25.83 -24.77 18.68
N ILE A 524 -24.71 -24.33 18.11
CA ILE A 524 -24.07 -24.93 16.95
C ILE A 524 -22.89 -25.79 17.46
N THR A 525 -22.96 -27.10 17.16
CA THR A 525 -21.91 -28.07 17.55
C THR A 525 -21.31 -28.74 16.31
N GLY A 526 -20.17 -29.38 16.45
CA GLY A 526 -19.48 -30.11 15.38
C GLY A 526 -18.01 -30.32 15.67
N ALA A 527 -17.33 -31.11 14.85
CA ALA A 527 -15.90 -31.38 15.00
C ALA A 527 -15.06 -30.12 14.95
N SER A 528 -13.86 -30.17 15.55
CA SER A 528 -12.90 -29.07 15.37
C SER A 528 -12.53 -28.95 13.89
N GLY A 529 -12.55 -27.73 13.35
CA GLY A 529 -12.33 -27.49 11.92
C GLY A 529 -13.55 -27.68 11.01
N ALA A 530 -14.74 -28.00 11.52
CA ALA A 530 -15.98 -28.12 10.73
C ALA A 530 -16.52 -26.78 10.17
N GLY A 531 -15.83 -25.65 10.43
CA GLY A 531 -16.24 -24.35 9.90
C GLY A 531 -17.21 -23.54 10.75
N LYS A 532 -17.39 -23.89 12.03
CA LYS A 532 -18.34 -23.21 12.94
C LYS A 532 -18.09 -21.72 13.08
N THR A 533 -16.84 -21.31 13.38
CA THR A 533 -16.43 -19.89 13.45
C THR A 533 -16.61 -19.18 12.12
N THR A 534 -16.35 -19.87 11.00
CA THR A 534 -16.58 -19.35 9.64
C THR A 534 -18.07 -19.11 9.41
N LEU A 535 -18.91 -20.06 9.80
CA LEU A 535 -20.37 -19.90 9.72
C LEU A 535 -20.82 -18.71 10.57
N MET A 536 -20.32 -18.58 11.80
CA MET A 536 -20.63 -17.44 12.66
C MET A 536 -20.27 -16.11 11.99
N LYS A 537 -19.08 -16.00 11.37
CA LYS A 537 -18.67 -14.80 10.62
C LYS A 537 -19.59 -14.50 9.44
N VAL A 538 -20.10 -15.53 8.75
CA VAL A 538 -21.08 -15.35 7.67
C VAL A 538 -22.44 -14.91 8.23
N LEU A 539 -22.91 -15.53 9.32
CA LEU A 539 -24.15 -15.13 9.99
C LEU A 539 -24.11 -13.70 10.52
N CYS A 540 -22.98 -13.28 11.06
CA CYS A 540 -22.75 -11.88 11.53
C CYS A 540 -22.58 -10.90 10.36
N GLY A 541 -22.55 -11.36 9.10
CA GLY A 541 -22.34 -10.51 7.92
C GLY A 541 -20.90 -10.03 7.74
N LEU A 542 -19.92 -10.59 8.45
CA LEU A 542 -18.50 -10.26 8.29
C LEU A 542 -17.88 -10.90 7.04
N PHE A 543 -18.50 -11.99 6.55
CA PHE A 543 -18.17 -12.63 5.30
C PHE A 543 -19.39 -12.74 4.40
N GLU A 544 -19.23 -12.45 3.11
CA GLU A 544 -20.27 -12.59 2.12
C GLU A 544 -20.31 -14.05 1.63
N PRO A 545 -21.47 -14.75 1.67
CA PRO A 545 -21.56 -16.13 1.18
C PRO A 545 -21.44 -16.22 -0.33
N ASP A 546 -20.87 -17.34 -0.85
CA ASP A 546 -20.79 -17.63 -2.30
C ASP A 546 -22.18 -17.85 -2.90
N SER A 547 -23.04 -18.52 -2.15
CA SER A 547 -24.45 -18.76 -2.55
C SER A 547 -25.33 -18.86 -1.31
N GLY A 548 -26.63 -18.67 -1.51
CA GLY A 548 -27.61 -18.63 -0.43
C GLY A 548 -27.79 -17.23 0.16
N ARG A 549 -28.57 -17.13 1.23
CA ARG A 549 -28.95 -15.87 1.87
C ARG A 549 -29.05 -16.04 3.37
N VAL A 550 -28.73 -14.97 4.10
CA VAL A 550 -29.03 -14.81 5.52
C VAL A 550 -30.20 -13.83 5.64
N LEU A 551 -31.25 -14.25 6.30
CA LEU A 551 -32.50 -13.50 6.44
C LEU A 551 -32.72 -13.20 7.92
N ILE A 552 -33.16 -11.98 8.25
CA ILE A 552 -33.70 -11.61 9.55
C ILE A 552 -35.11 -11.10 9.39
N ASN A 553 -36.06 -11.66 10.17
CA ASN A 553 -37.48 -11.39 10.02
C ASN A 553 -37.97 -11.58 8.54
N GLY A 554 -37.37 -12.52 7.79
CA GLY A 554 -37.69 -12.78 6.38
C GLY A 554 -37.01 -11.82 5.38
N ILE A 555 -36.21 -10.83 5.82
CA ILE A 555 -35.54 -9.85 4.96
C ILE A 555 -34.05 -10.18 4.83
N ASP A 556 -33.50 -10.17 3.61
CA ASP A 556 -32.08 -10.41 3.35
C ASP A 556 -31.22 -9.29 3.98
N ILE A 557 -30.17 -9.67 4.73
CA ILE A 557 -29.24 -8.71 5.39
C ILE A 557 -28.58 -7.76 4.40
N ARG A 558 -28.43 -8.16 3.13
CA ARG A 558 -27.89 -7.31 2.07
C ARG A 558 -28.83 -6.17 1.69
N GLN A 559 -30.17 -6.37 1.78
CA GLN A 559 -31.18 -5.33 1.52
C GLN A 559 -31.27 -4.35 2.68
N ILE A 560 -31.10 -4.84 3.90
CA ILE A 560 -31.06 -4.01 5.11
C ILE A 560 -29.81 -3.12 5.11
N GLY A 561 -28.71 -3.59 4.51
CA GLY A 561 -27.38 -3.00 4.59
C GLY A 561 -26.65 -3.40 5.85
N ILE A 562 -25.36 -3.71 5.69
CA ILE A 562 -24.53 -4.32 6.74
C ILE A 562 -24.45 -3.47 8.02
N ASN A 563 -24.38 -2.14 7.90
CA ASN A 563 -24.33 -1.24 9.05
C ASN A 563 -25.62 -1.25 9.86
N ASN A 564 -26.77 -1.29 9.22
CA ASN A 564 -28.06 -1.40 9.90
C ASN A 564 -28.18 -2.78 10.55
N TYR A 565 -27.77 -3.84 9.86
CA TYR A 565 -27.73 -5.18 10.42
C TYR A 565 -26.85 -5.25 11.68
N HIS A 566 -25.63 -4.69 11.64
CA HIS A 566 -24.72 -4.65 12.80
C HIS A 566 -25.25 -3.82 13.97
N ARG A 567 -26.21 -2.90 13.77
CA ARG A 567 -26.91 -2.22 14.86
C ARG A 567 -27.93 -3.09 15.58
N MET A 568 -28.47 -4.09 14.87
CA MET A 568 -29.52 -4.99 15.37
C MET A 568 -28.94 -6.22 16.07
N ILE A 569 -27.68 -6.52 15.89
CA ILE A 569 -27.00 -7.67 16.47
C ILE A 569 -25.85 -7.29 17.38
N ALA A 570 -25.46 -8.23 18.23
CA ALA A 570 -24.15 -8.17 18.89
C ALA A 570 -23.45 -9.52 18.77
N CYS A 571 -22.13 -9.46 18.73
CA CYS A 571 -21.28 -10.62 18.59
C CYS A 571 -20.21 -10.61 19.68
N VAL A 572 -19.92 -11.77 20.25
CA VAL A 572 -18.72 -12.04 21.06
C VAL A 572 -17.96 -13.14 20.34
N MET A 573 -16.87 -12.75 19.67
CA MET A 573 -16.04 -13.67 18.88
C MET A 573 -14.88 -14.22 19.71
N GLN A 574 -14.32 -15.34 19.30
CA GLN A 574 -13.20 -16.00 19.97
C GLN A 574 -11.96 -15.09 20.09
N ASP A 575 -11.71 -14.27 19.06
CA ASP A 575 -10.55 -13.37 18.95
C ASP A 575 -10.86 -11.90 19.30
N ASP A 576 -11.97 -11.63 20.03
CA ASP A 576 -12.33 -10.27 20.44
C ASP A 576 -11.23 -9.61 21.26
N ARG A 577 -11.16 -8.26 21.15
CA ARG A 577 -10.13 -7.47 21.82
C ARG A 577 -10.72 -6.26 22.55
N LEU A 578 -10.06 -5.92 23.65
CA LEU A 578 -10.28 -4.67 24.34
C LEU A 578 -9.37 -3.60 23.74
N PHE A 579 -9.87 -2.38 23.67
CA PHE A 579 -9.11 -1.21 23.26
C PHE A 579 -8.54 -0.49 24.47
N SER A 580 -7.43 0.23 24.27
CA SER A 580 -6.86 1.11 25.28
C SER A 580 -7.89 2.17 25.69
N GLY A 581 -8.14 2.30 26.99
CA GLY A 581 -9.16 3.17 27.56
C GLY A 581 -9.67 2.60 28.87
N SER A 582 -10.71 3.21 29.45
CA SER A 582 -11.32 2.72 30.66
C SER A 582 -12.20 1.48 30.43
N ILE A 583 -12.53 0.76 31.52
CA ILE A 583 -13.50 -0.35 31.46
C ILE A 583 -14.86 0.18 31.01
N ARG A 584 -15.28 1.37 31.53
CA ARG A 584 -16.48 2.09 31.10
C ARG A 584 -16.53 2.24 29.58
N GLU A 585 -15.51 2.86 29.01
CA GLU A 585 -15.45 3.08 27.55
C GLU A 585 -15.53 1.78 26.78
N ASN A 586 -14.85 0.74 27.24
CA ASN A 586 -14.88 -0.58 26.61
C ASN A 586 -16.25 -1.25 26.68
N ILE A 587 -17.01 -1.14 27.78
CA ILE A 587 -18.36 -1.70 27.87
C ILE A 587 -19.35 -0.88 27.03
N CYS A 588 -19.28 0.47 27.08
CA CYS A 588 -20.16 1.35 26.33
C CYS A 588 -19.80 1.44 24.83
N GLY A 589 -18.73 0.77 24.38
CA GLY A 589 -18.30 0.78 22.98
C GLY A 589 -17.82 2.14 22.50
N PHE A 590 -17.23 2.95 23.37
CA PHE A 590 -16.75 4.32 23.10
C PHE A 590 -17.83 5.27 22.58
N ALA A 591 -19.09 5.04 22.98
CA ALA A 591 -20.20 5.93 22.64
C ALA A 591 -20.02 7.33 23.25
N GLU A 592 -20.43 8.39 22.52
CA GLU A 592 -20.39 9.77 23.02
C GLU A 592 -21.36 9.99 24.19
N GLU A 593 -22.56 9.40 24.10
CA GLU A 593 -23.55 9.38 25.15
C GLU A 593 -23.59 8.01 25.82
N MET A 594 -23.34 7.94 27.13
CA MET A 594 -23.24 6.71 27.87
C MET A 594 -24.39 6.62 28.89
N ASP A 595 -25.15 5.52 28.85
CA ASP A 595 -26.16 5.17 29.82
C ASP A 595 -25.47 4.38 30.96
N GLU A 596 -25.15 5.08 32.05
CA GLU A 596 -24.42 4.50 33.18
C GLU A 596 -25.22 3.42 33.91
N GLU A 597 -26.55 3.63 34.09
CA GLU A 597 -27.43 2.68 34.75
C GLU A 597 -27.46 1.36 33.96
N TRP A 598 -27.69 1.45 32.65
CA TRP A 598 -27.71 0.30 31.78
C TRP A 598 -26.35 -0.38 31.70
N MET A 599 -25.25 0.37 31.68
CA MET A 599 -23.88 -0.18 31.73
C MET A 599 -23.66 -1.05 32.95
N VAL A 600 -24.09 -0.56 34.15
CA VAL A 600 -23.97 -1.30 35.42
C VAL A 600 -24.84 -2.56 35.39
N GLU A 601 -26.04 -2.50 34.82
CA GLU A 601 -26.90 -3.67 34.65
C GLU A 601 -26.25 -4.74 33.73
N CYS A 602 -25.68 -4.31 32.60
CA CYS A 602 -24.95 -5.20 31.73
C CYS A 602 -23.70 -5.83 32.39
N ALA A 603 -23.00 -5.06 33.21
CA ALA A 603 -21.86 -5.57 34.00
C ALA A 603 -22.29 -6.57 35.08
N ARG A 604 -23.45 -6.37 35.69
CA ARG A 604 -24.06 -7.35 36.64
C ARG A 604 -24.48 -8.61 35.90
N ALA A 605 -25.19 -8.48 34.79
CA ALA A 605 -25.64 -9.62 33.97
C ALA A 605 -24.47 -10.47 33.45
N SER A 606 -23.34 -9.86 33.17
CA SER A 606 -22.10 -10.55 32.76
C SER A 606 -21.21 -11.00 33.95
N HIS A 607 -21.68 -10.86 35.19
CA HIS A 607 -20.99 -11.25 36.43
C HIS A 607 -19.59 -10.64 36.60
N ILE A 608 -19.42 -9.36 36.18
CA ILE A 608 -18.12 -8.65 36.22
C ILE A 608 -18.18 -7.42 37.16
N HIS A 609 -19.39 -6.93 37.56
CA HIS A 609 -19.57 -5.72 38.32
C HIS A 609 -18.74 -5.70 39.60
N ASP A 610 -18.86 -6.71 40.45
CA ASP A 610 -18.18 -6.77 41.75
C ASP A 610 -16.65 -6.82 41.59
N VAL A 611 -16.18 -7.49 40.54
CA VAL A 611 -14.75 -7.52 40.20
C VAL A 611 -14.26 -6.13 39.81
N ILE A 612 -15.04 -5.38 39.01
CA ILE A 612 -14.72 -4.01 38.62
C ILE A 612 -14.70 -3.09 39.83
N MET A 613 -15.71 -3.18 40.70
CA MET A 613 -15.81 -2.34 41.93
C MET A 613 -14.67 -2.62 42.92
N ASN A 614 -14.09 -3.79 42.91
CA ASN A 614 -12.91 -4.13 43.72
C ASN A 614 -11.58 -3.63 43.09
N MET A 615 -11.59 -3.08 41.89
CA MET A 615 -10.43 -2.45 41.31
C MET A 615 -10.21 -1.04 41.86
N PRO A 616 -8.96 -0.53 41.96
CA PRO A 616 -8.69 0.77 42.59
C PRO A 616 -9.46 1.95 42.01
N MET A 617 -9.81 1.92 40.73
CA MET A 617 -10.52 3.01 40.02
C MET A 617 -11.92 2.56 39.56
N GLY A 618 -12.41 1.37 39.96
CA GLY A 618 -13.69 0.86 39.51
C GLY A 618 -13.82 0.85 37.98
N TYR A 619 -14.91 1.39 37.44
CA TYR A 619 -15.13 1.49 36.00
C TYR A 619 -14.15 2.40 35.25
N GLU A 620 -13.48 3.34 35.95
CA GLU A 620 -12.43 4.19 35.36
C GLU A 620 -11.05 3.51 35.31
N THR A 621 -10.96 2.25 35.72
CA THR A 621 -9.72 1.49 35.60
C THR A 621 -9.28 1.43 34.14
N LEU A 622 -8.08 1.92 33.88
CA LEU A 622 -7.51 1.94 32.52
C LEU A 622 -7.03 0.53 32.13
N ILE A 623 -7.41 0.13 30.94
CA ILE A 623 -6.97 -1.09 30.30
C ILE A 623 -5.83 -0.73 29.35
N GLY A 624 -4.69 -1.39 29.51
CA GLY A 624 -3.56 -1.24 28.58
C GLY A 624 -3.83 -1.84 27.20
N GLU A 625 -2.84 -1.78 26.32
CA GLU A 625 -2.94 -2.33 24.98
C GLU A 625 -3.36 -3.81 25.02
N LEU A 626 -4.38 -4.17 24.23
CA LEU A 626 -4.91 -5.55 24.11
C LEU A 626 -5.45 -6.15 25.43
N GLY A 627 -5.80 -5.32 26.39
CA GLY A 627 -6.43 -5.76 27.64
C GLY A 627 -5.43 -6.25 28.70
N GLU A 628 -4.22 -5.70 28.71
CA GLU A 628 -3.24 -6.01 29.77
C GLU A 628 -3.82 -5.70 31.16
N GLY A 629 -3.51 -6.58 32.13
CA GLY A 629 -3.98 -6.47 33.51
C GLY A 629 -5.26 -7.24 33.84
N LEU A 630 -5.99 -7.79 32.86
CA LEU A 630 -7.20 -8.59 33.07
C LEU A 630 -6.97 -10.07 32.77
N SER A 631 -7.58 -10.94 33.58
CA SER A 631 -7.60 -12.40 33.29
C SER A 631 -8.46 -12.70 32.04
N GLY A 632 -8.25 -13.86 31.41
CA GLY A 632 -9.04 -14.30 30.26
C GLY A 632 -10.56 -14.29 30.53
N GLY A 633 -10.97 -14.80 31.70
CA GLY A 633 -12.37 -14.80 32.09
C GLY A 633 -12.94 -13.39 32.38
N GLN A 634 -12.12 -12.48 32.92
CA GLN A 634 -12.52 -11.07 33.06
C GLN A 634 -12.72 -10.39 31.73
N LYS A 635 -11.81 -10.60 30.76
CA LYS A 635 -11.95 -10.10 29.37
C LYS A 635 -13.24 -10.61 28.73
N GLN A 636 -13.50 -11.93 28.80
CA GLN A 636 -14.72 -12.51 28.23
C GLN A 636 -15.99 -11.89 28.84
N ARG A 637 -16.03 -11.69 30.15
CA ARG A 637 -17.17 -11.06 30.82
C ARG A 637 -17.37 -9.59 30.40
N ILE A 638 -16.29 -8.83 30.17
CA ILE A 638 -16.36 -7.47 29.63
C ILE A 638 -16.86 -7.50 28.17
N PHE A 639 -16.45 -8.45 27.34
CA PHE A 639 -16.98 -8.61 25.97
C PHE A 639 -18.49 -8.89 25.98
N ILE A 640 -18.95 -9.75 26.89
CA ILE A 640 -20.38 -10.03 27.05
C ILE A 640 -21.11 -8.77 27.50
N ALA A 641 -20.61 -8.01 28.50
CA ALA A 641 -21.18 -6.74 28.93
C ALA A 641 -21.28 -5.74 27.76
N ARG A 642 -20.22 -5.59 26.96
CA ARG A 642 -20.18 -4.77 25.73
C ARG A 642 -21.26 -5.19 24.74
N ALA A 643 -21.42 -6.49 24.52
CA ALA A 643 -22.43 -7.02 23.61
C ALA A 643 -23.85 -6.74 24.09
N LEU A 644 -24.13 -6.92 25.38
CA LEU A 644 -25.43 -6.65 26.00
C LEU A 644 -25.77 -5.16 26.04
N TYR A 645 -24.77 -4.29 26.25
CA TYR A 645 -24.95 -2.84 26.28
C TYR A 645 -25.61 -2.30 24.99
N ARG A 646 -25.39 -2.93 23.87
CA ARG A 646 -25.99 -2.57 22.58
C ARG A 646 -27.47 -2.90 22.41
N LYS A 647 -28.12 -3.57 23.40
CA LYS A 647 -29.51 -4.02 23.35
C LYS A 647 -29.85 -4.79 22.07
N PRO A 648 -29.10 -5.89 21.75
CA PRO A 648 -29.23 -6.57 20.46
C PRO A 648 -30.52 -7.39 20.38
N GLY A 649 -31.11 -7.47 19.18
CA GLY A 649 -32.19 -8.43 18.88
C GLY A 649 -31.69 -9.85 18.71
N ILE A 650 -30.42 -10.04 18.26
CA ILE A 650 -29.73 -11.33 18.18
C ILE A 650 -28.34 -11.21 18.81
N LEU A 651 -27.99 -12.15 19.67
CA LEU A 651 -26.67 -12.28 20.27
C LEU A 651 -25.95 -13.52 19.73
N PHE A 652 -24.82 -13.29 19.05
CA PHE A 652 -23.92 -14.32 18.58
C PHE A 652 -22.77 -14.52 19.54
N MET A 653 -22.45 -15.78 19.92
CA MET A 653 -21.41 -16.11 20.88
C MET A 653 -20.53 -17.24 20.35
N ASP A 654 -19.26 -16.97 20.04
CA ASP A 654 -18.30 -17.98 19.60
C ASP A 654 -17.32 -18.29 20.75
N GLU A 655 -17.59 -19.42 21.44
CA GLU A 655 -16.82 -19.85 22.61
C GLU A 655 -16.65 -18.76 23.71
N ALA A 656 -17.62 -17.84 23.80
CA ALA A 656 -17.53 -16.64 24.63
C ALA A 656 -17.44 -16.93 26.15
N THR A 657 -17.75 -18.15 26.60
CA THR A 657 -17.69 -18.58 28.00
C THR A 657 -16.58 -19.60 28.26
N SER A 658 -15.69 -19.85 27.29
CA SER A 658 -14.69 -20.89 27.40
C SER A 658 -13.64 -20.67 28.49
N ALA A 659 -13.33 -19.42 28.85
CA ALA A 659 -12.40 -19.05 29.93
C ALA A 659 -13.08 -18.77 31.28
N LEU A 660 -14.41 -18.97 31.37
CA LEU A 660 -15.16 -18.79 32.62
C LEU A 660 -15.11 -20.06 33.48
N ASP A 661 -15.15 -19.88 34.79
CA ASP A 661 -15.46 -20.94 35.74
C ASP A 661 -16.93 -21.34 35.63
N SER A 662 -17.26 -22.54 36.08
CA SER A 662 -18.62 -23.11 35.93
C SER A 662 -19.71 -22.28 36.61
N GLU A 663 -19.42 -21.61 37.74
CA GLU A 663 -20.34 -20.77 38.44
C GLU A 663 -20.67 -19.48 37.69
N SER A 664 -19.62 -18.76 37.25
CA SER A 664 -19.76 -17.57 36.40
C SER A 664 -20.45 -17.88 35.08
N GLU A 665 -20.11 -18.99 34.43
CA GLU A 665 -20.76 -19.42 33.18
C GLU A 665 -22.26 -19.67 33.39
N HIS A 666 -22.63 -20.38 34.44
CA HIS A 666 -24.05 -20.62 34.78
C HIS A 666 -24.82 -19.32 35.02
N PHE A 667 -24.24 -18.42 35.82
CA PHE A 667 -24.86 -17.12 36.11
C PHE A 667 -25.10 -16.30 34.85
N VAL A 668 -24.08 -16.15 34.02
CA VAL A 668 -24.14 -15.40 32.76
C VAL A 668 -25.19 -16.03 31.81
N ASN A 669 -25.24 -17.34 31.67
CA ASN A 669 -26.19 -18.01 30.79
C ASN A 669 -27.65 -17.81 31.30
N VAL A 670 -27.90 -17.86 32.59
CA VAL A 670 -29.22 -17.61 33.20
C VAL A 670 -29.62 -16.14 33.04
N ALA A 671 -28.68 -15.21 33.29
CA ALA A 671 -28.95 -13.78 33.15
C ALA A 671 -29.33 -13.40 31.72
N ILE A 672 -28.57 -13.89 30.72
CA ILE A 672 -28.85 -13.63 29.30
C ILE A 672 -30.17 -14.30 28.87
N LYS A 673 -30.51 -15.49 29.40
CA LYS A 673 -31.78 -16.17 29.11
C LYS A 673 -33.01 -15.33 29.51
N ASN A 674 -32.89 -14.63 30.64
CA ASN A 674 -33.97 -13.78 31.14
C ASN A 674 -34.16 -12.47 30.36
N MET A 675 -33.21 -12.08 29.49
CA MET A 675 -33.28 -10.87 28.68
C MET A 675 -34.12 -11.01 27.41
N ASN A 676 -34.67 -12.20 27.14
CA ASN A 676 -35.50 -12.49 25.94
C ASN A 676 -34.85 -12.04 24.63
N ILE A 677 -33.58 -12.42 24.39
CA ILE A 677 -32.79 -12.13 23.20
C ILE A 677 -32.65 -13.43 22.40
N THR A 678 -32.78 -13.39 21.07
CA THR A 678 -32.45 -14.54 20.21
C THR A 678 -30.95 -14.83 20.31
N ARG A 679 -30.56 -16.10 20.50
CA ARG A 679 -29.16 -16.48 20.73
C ARG A 679 -28.67 -17.56 19.79
N VAL A 680 -27.50 -17.36 19.23
CA VAL A 680 -26.76 -18.38 18.45
C VAL A 680 -25.39 -18.55 19.09
N ILE A 681 -25.13 -19.74 19.63
CA ILE A 681 -23.93 -20.01 20.43
C ILE A 681 -23.13 -21.14 19.81
N ILE A 682 -21.84 -20.97 19.62
CA ILE A 682 -20.90 -22.08 19.39
C ILE A 682 -20.39 -22.52 20.76
N ALA A 683 -20.72 -23.75 21.15
CA ALA A 683 -20.32 -24.29 22.44
C ALA A 683 -19.83 -25.74 22.32
N HIS A 684 -18.87 -26.07 23.18
CA HIS A 684 -18.32 -27.41 23.34
C HIS A 684 -18.58 -27.98 24.73
N ARG A 685 -19.01 -27.13 25.71
CA ARG A 685 -19.24 -27.54 27.09
C ARG A 685 -20.68 -28.04 27.28
N GLU A 686 -20.85 -29.17 27.96
CA GLU A 686 -22.18 -29.69 28.28
C GLU A 686 -23.02 -28.72 29.11
N THR A 687 -22.39 -27.94 29.99
CA THR A 687 -23.05 -26.91 30.80
C THR A 687 -23.80 -25.91 29.94
N THR A 688 -23.16 -25.37 28.91
CA THR A 688 -23.77 -24.43 27.96
C THR A 688 -24.84 -25.13 27.10
N LEU A 689 -24.61 -26.36 26.64
CA LEU A 689 -25.55 -27.12 25.83
C LEU A 689 -26.86 -27.44 26.55
N ARG A 690 -26.86 -27.57 27.87
CA ARG A 690 -28.08 -27.78 28.70
C ARG A 690 -28.91 -26.52 28.88
N THR A 691 -28.38 -25.33 28.58
CA THR A 691 -29.09 -24.04 28.75
C THR A 691 -29.77 -23.55 27.49
N VAL A 692 -29.53 -24.18 26.34
CA VAL A 692 -30.13 -23.83 25.06
C VAL A 692 -31.39 -24.64 24.80
N ASP A 693 -32.27 -24.10 23.94
CA ASP A 693 -33.54 -24.73 23.60
C ASP A 693 -33.34 -25.81 22.51
N ARG A 694 -32.36 -25.66 21.63
CA ARG A 694 -32.07 -26.60 20.55
C ARG A 694 -30.56 -26.64 20.21
N VAL A 695 -30.10 -27.81 19.80
CA VAL A 695 -28.72 -28.05 19.34
C VAL A 695 -28.73 -28.42 17.85
N ILE A 696 -27.93 -27.76 17.05
CA ILE A 696 -27.72 -28.06 15.63
C ILE A 696 -26.27 -28.55 15.46
N SER A 697 -26.12 -29.73 14.85
CA SER A 697 -24.80 -30.29 14.49
C SER A 697 -24.46 -29.99 13.03
N ILE A 698 -23.22 -29.54 12.78
CA ILE A 698 -22.69 -29.23 11.46
C ILE A 698 -21.58 -30.22 11.11
#